data_f08be305331b9a9507435c0629673926
#
_entry.id   f08be305331b9a9507435c0629673926
#
_cell.length_a   1.000
_cell.length_b   1.000
_cell.length_c   1.000
_cell.angle_alpha   90.00
_cell.angle_beta   90.00
_cell.angle_gamma   90.00
#
_symmetry.space_group_name_H-M   'P 1'
#
loop_
_entity.id
_entity.type
_entity.pdbx_description
1 polymer ?
#
loop_
_entity_poly.entity_id
_entity_poly.type
_entity_poly.pdbx_seq_one_letter_code
_entity_poly.pdbx_strand_id
1 'polypeptide(L)'
;MPETQIKKIVESELQENNATNTMNSSHGKSQNQQKRQKKKRPFKKKVKIILRLIVVFALLLIASWKILTHFPQYKKLQSKTYDILAGMDKGTFRKGENTVFYDKDGNKIGEVDSGSYEYVEISKIPLDLQNAYIAAEDQQFKTHHGVNYFSTFRAGVEYLMHKDQITRGGSTITQQVIKNNLLTQEQTVTRKILELSLAPQLEKKYTKQDIMEFYCNSNYYGNGCYGVQSASRFYFGKDVSDLNTAECAMLAGISNSPNNYNPVVSKETAIKKEKIILKLMKKCNMLTDEQYKTEKTREIHVVGTEAEVQGINNYMCSYAMNCAVKHIMKEEGFEFKYLFDNDEECDQYWKDYQEKYNIISSEILAGGYKIYTSFDSNLQNQVQGIVDNTLSGYQDTVDGKYNQQAAVVTVDNDTGMITSIVGGRGTSDEFNRGFLAKRQPGSSIKPLLVYTPAFDKGIINPSSVLNDEKVYADDGNTSSFSPKNAYYGYKGAITARDALAMSTNTIAFKLLKDLGIDTGLNYLKEMNFTTLDPADYSAPSIALGGLTNGVTVVEMAKGYATLANKGKYIDKDCIIKIESDEKKYDFSKVKEKKVYSADAAFMMTDMMEGVFKKTVGTAYGVAVDHQIVAGKTGTTNDDKDVWMCGYSVYDTTAVWVGNDDNTSLYDPSLAKEIWRQVMNAASAGKERKDFDVPDTVEYRNIVSGGSLGDTVYNKKQLDMSKDSYDRRPDGYDYYSTLNAKEAEKYQKEKAEKEAIAAGEKAVTDFEAFQISTIDDANNLEANYANATNIVENVSTKSTKKEYLRRIEKHYKALKKAYNKTWKARIKEQQEENSKQQEADAMAKTKESNLAAEQSLHDWRINNMNWYLKKLQEREYNTETAQLLITDAKNCLANCEGYDEYNSLKKQLDAQVSRISSLPTEIPHGKSENDADETPDSSKYPDDTDISQDTSDPSQNDSNTEKEDQ
;
A
#
# COMPACT_ATOMS: atom_id res chain seq x y z
N MET A 1 -3.54 8.65 -21.63
CA MET A 1 -4.55 8.53 -22.73
C MET A 1 -3.97 9.15 -23.97
N PRO A 2 -4.07 8.56 -25.17
CA PRO A 2 -3.44 9.09 -26.38
C PRO A 2 -4.07 10.43 -26.79
N GLU A 3 -3.22 11.36 -27.21
CA GLU A 3 -3.56 12.72 -27.69
C GLU A 3 -4.71 12.80 -28.70
N THR A 4 -4.97 11.72 -29.41
CA THR A 4 -6.07 11.60 -30.38
C THR A 4 -7.48 11.67 -29.77
N GLN A 5 -7.62 11.40 -28.49
CA GLN A 5 -8.91 11.55 -27.79
C GLN A 5 -9.13 12.96 -27.25
N ILE A 6 -8.07 13.66 -26.86
CA ILE A 6 -8.16 15.05 -26.37
C ILE A 6 -8.49 16.01 -27.52
N LYS A 7 -7.90 15.79 -28.71
CA LYS A 7 -8.23 16.58 -29.90
C LYS A 7 -9.68 16.43 -30.35
N LYS A 8 -10.27 15.25 -30.24
CA LYS A 8 -11.69 15.02 -30.58
C LYS A 8 -12.66 15.68 -29.60
N ILE A 9 -12.29 15.79 -28.33
CA ILE A 9 -13.13 16.47 -27.31
C ILE A 9 -13.08 17.98 -27.52
N VAL A 10 -11.93 18.53 -27.84
CA VAL A 10 -11.77 19.98 -28.09
C VAL A 10 -12.47 20.40 -29.41
N GLU A 11 -12.44 19.55 -30.44
CA GLU A 11 -13.15 19.82 -31.70
C GLU A 11 -14.66 19.69 -31.60
N SER A 12 -15.20 18.82 -30.72
CA SER A 12 -16.64 18.71 -30.46
C SER A 12 -17.19 19.89 -29.67
N GLU A 13 -16.44 20.45 -28.72
CA GLU A 13 -16.85 21.64 -27.96
C GLU A 13 -16.76 22.92 -28.80
N LEU A 14 -15.83 22.99 -29.76
CA LEU A 14 -15.74 24.12 -30.72
C LEU A 14 -16.83 24.10 -31.77
N GLN A 15 -17.41 22.96 -32.10
CA GLN A 15 -18.55 22.87 -33.02
C GLN A 15 -19.89 23.24 -32.36
N GLU A 16 -20.11 22.98 -31.09
CA GLU A 16 -21.33 23.39 -30.38
C GLU A 16 -21.36 24.90 -30.11
N ASN A 17 -20.23 25.55 -29.91
CA ASN A 17 -20.18 27.02 -29.72
C ASN A 17 -20.31 27.84 -31.01
N ASN A 18 -20.12 27.20 -32.19
CA ASN A 18 -20.33 27.86 -33.48
C ASN A 18 -21.75 27.72 -34.05
N ALA A 19 -22.56 26.84 -33.49
CA ALA A 19 -23.95 26.65 -33.90
C ALA A 19 -24.94 27.65 -33.26
N THR A 20 -24.52 28.39 -32.25
CA THR A 20 -25.37 29.36 -31.53
C THR A 20 -25.25 30.81 -32.03
N ASN A 21 -24.31 31.12 -32.95
CA ASN A 21 -24.06 32.50 -33.39
C ASN A 21 -24.44 32.83 -34.84
N THR A 22 -25.14 31.92 -35.54
CA THR A 22 -25.59 32.22 -36.90
C THR A 22 -27.08 31.89 -37.10
N MET A 23 -27.95 32.64 -36.43
CA MET A 23 -29.33 32.80 -36.88
C MET A 23 -29.94 34.09 -36.34
N ASN A 24 -29.63 35.19 -36.97
CA ASN A 24 -30.46 36.34 -37.03
C ASN A 24 -30.13 37.14 -38.30
N SER A 25 -30.79 36.82 -39.41
CA SER A 25 -31.32 37.82 -40.37
C SER A 25 -31.99 37.11 -41.55
N SER A 26 -33.17 37.59 -41.78
CA SER A 26 -33.87 37.77 -43.05
C SER A 26 -35.00 36.80 -43.44
N HIS A 27 -36.17 37.42 -43.34
CA HIS A 27 -37.27 37.52 -44.30
C HIS A 27 -38.07 36.25 -44.72
N GLY A 28 -39.35 36.36 -44.40
CA GLY A 28 -40.37 36.36 -45.49
C GLY A 28 -41.45 35.32 -45.40
N LYS A 29 -42.62 35.74 -44.89
CA LYS A 29 -43.98 35.38 -45.31
C LYS A 29 -44.36 33.91 -45.65
N SER A 30 -45.26 33.28 -44.91
CA SER A 30 -46.68 33.04 -45.36
C SER A 30 -47.25 31.79 -44.66
N GLN A 31 -48.37 32.03 -44.00
CA GLN A 31 -49.58 31.24 -43.82
C GLN A 31 -49.48 29.65 -43.72
N ASN A 32 -49.76 29.05 -42.59
CA ASN A 32 -51.08 28.52 -42.37
C ASN A 32 -51.27 27.94 -40.93
N GLN A 33 -52.44 28.20 -40.42
CA GLN A 33 -52.94 27.79 -39.10
C GLN A 33 -53.16 26.29 -39.02
N GLN A 34 -52.66 25.65 -37.99
CA GLN A 34 -53.39 24.60 -37.29
C GLN A 34 -52.99 24.56 -35.82
N LYS A 35 -53.88 25.03 -34.97
CA LYS A 35 -53.84 24.96 -33.52
C LYS A 35 -53.89 23.51 -33.07
N ARG A 36 -52.81 22.97 -32.51
CA ARG A 36 -52.88 21.83 -31.59
C ARG A 36 -52.73 22.33 -30.17
N GLN A 37 -53.82 22.37 -29.44
CA GLN A 37 -53.85 22.61 -28.00
C GLN A 37 -53.03 21.57 -27.24
N LYS A 38 -51.86 21.94 -26.71
CA LYS A 38 -51.18 21.16 -25.65
C LYS A 38 -51.93 21.39 -24.35
N LYS A 39 -52.73 20.38 -23.90
CA LYS A 39 -53.30 20.34 -22.54
C LYS A 39 -52.21 20.46 -21.51
N LYS A 40 -52.10 21.61 -20.82
CA LYS A 40 -51.29 21.80 -19.64
C LYS A 40 -51.80 20.84 -18.55
N ARG A 41 -51.03 19.79 -18.22
CA ARG A 41 -51.29 18.97 -17.03
C ARG A 41 -51.23 19.82 -15.78
N PRO A 42 -52.19 19.77 -14.85
CA PRO A 42 -52.23 20.65 -13.71
C PRO A 42 -51.02 20.46 -12.82
N PHE A 43 -50.34 21.54 -12.50
CA PHE A 43 -49.15 21.65 -11.67
C PHE A 43 -49.21 20.82 -10.35
N LYS A 44 -50.42 20.77 -9.73
CA LYS A 44 -50.68 19.99 -8.51
C LYS A 44 -50.50 18.47 -8.68
N LYS A 45 -50.64 17.87 -9.89
CA LYS A 45 -50.36 16.44 -10.11
C LYS A 45 -48.84 16.15 -10.20
N LYS A 46 -48.06 17.06 -10.78
CA LYS A 46 -46.58 16.92 -10.83
C LYS A 46 -45.98 17.03 -9.44
N VAL A 47 -46.45 17.98 -8.62
CA VAL A 47 -46.02 18.15 -7.23
C VAL A 47 -46.33 16.90 -6.38
N LYS A 48 -47.54 16.32 -6.51
CA LYS A 48 -47.88 15.06 -5.79
C LYS A 48 -47.05 13.85 -6.23
N ILE A 49 -46.64 13.77 -7.48
CA ILE A 49 -45.75 12.70 -7.98
C ILE A 49 -44.35 12.90 -7.42
N ILE A 50 -43.82 14.12 -7.44
CA ILE A 50 -42.52 14.47 -6.87
C ILE A 50 -42.51 14.19 -5.35
N LEU A 51 -43.53 14.60 -4.62
CA LEU A 51 -43.65 14.29 -3.18
C LEU A 51 -43.70 12.78 -2.91
N ARG A 52 -44.42 12.00 -3.72
CA ARG A 52 -44.43 10.52 -3.57
C ARG A 52 -43.07 9.92 -3.88
N LEU A 53 -42.34 10.40 -4.88
CA LEU A 53 -40.98 9.94 -5.19
C LEU A 53 -40.00 10.30 -4.07
N ILE A 54 -40.14 11.47 -3.47
CA ILE A 54 -39.35 11.89 -2.30
C ILE A 54 -39.61 10.99 -1.10
N VAL A 55 -40.89 10.65 -0.82
CA VAL A 55 -41.25 9.74 0.29
C VAL A 55 -40.74 8.33 0.04
N VAL A 56 -40.89 7.80 -1.18
CA VAL A 56 -40.34 6.48 -1.53
C VAL A 56 -38.85 6.45 -1.41
N PHE A 57 -38.18 7.52 -1.82
CA PHE A 57 -36.74 7.64 -1.72
C PHE A 57 -36.27 7.78 -0.26
N ALA A 58 -36.97 8.56 0.57
CA ALA A 58 -36.69 8.63 2.00
C ALA A 58 -36.85 7.28 2.69
N LEU A 59 -37.90 6.50 2.31
CA LEU A 59 -38.09 5.14 2.81
C LEU A 59 -37.00 4.18 2.34
N LEU A 60 -36.48 4.33 1.11
CA LEU A 60 -35.33 3.55 0.61
C LEU A 60 -34.05 3.92 1.34
N LEU A 61 -33.83 5.20 1.66
CA LEU A 61 -32.68 5.64 2.47
C LEU A 61 -32.76 5.10 3.91
N ILE A 62 -33.95 5.12 4.52
CA ILE A 62 -34.15 4.54 5.86
C ILE A 62 -33.93 3.02 5.84
N ALA A 63 -34.41 2.33 4.81
CA ALA A 63 -34.19 0.90 4.63
C ALA A 63 -32.69 0.59 4.40
N SER A 64 -32.01 1.36 3.54
CA SER A 64 -30.57 1.24 3.29
C SER A 64 -29.76 1.54 4.55
N TRP A 65 -30.16 2.53 5.34
CA TRP A 65 -29.56 2.87 6.63
C TRP A 65 -29.74 1.73 7.65
N LYS A 66 -30.93 1.16 7.77
CA LYS A 66 -31.18 -0.02 8.63
C LYS A 66 -30.35 -1.24 8.21
N ILE A 67 -30.23 -1.49 6.89
CA ILE A 67 -29.39 -2.57 6.36
C ILE A 67 -27.91 -2.32 6.69
N LEU A 68 -27.39 -1.11 6.47
CA LEU A 68 -26.02 -0.72 6.76
C LEU A 68 -25.67 -0.78 8.26
N THR A 69 -26.59 -0.38 9.13
CA THR A 69 -26.38 -0.44 10.60
C THR A 69 -26.38 -1.86 11.17
N HIS A 70 -26.94 -2.83 10.45
CA HIS A 70 -26.95 -4.25 10.85
C HIS A 70 -25.74 -5.04 10.31
N PHE A 71 -24.89 -4.44 9.45
CA PHE A 71 -23.67 -5.10 8.98
C PHE A 71 -22.55 -5.03 10.04
N PRO A 72 -21.97 -6.17 10.45
CA PRO A 72 -20.84 -6.19 11.41
C PRO A 72 -19.64 -5.33 10.97
N GLN A 73 -19.41 -5.23 9.65
CA GLN A 73 -18.40 -4.38 9.05
C GLN A 73 -18.64 -2.88 9.31
N TYR A 74 -19.89 -2.43 9.31
CA TYR A 74 -20.23 -1.04 9.60
C TYR A 74 -19.93 -0.68 11.07
N LYS A 75 -20.22 -1.57 12.01
CA LYS A 75 -19.87 -1.37 13.43
C LYS A 75 -18.36 -1.29 13.65
N LYS A 76 -17.59 -2.14 13.00
CA LYS A 76 -16.11 -2.10 13.04
C LYS A 76 -15.57 -0.80 12.41
N LEU A 77 -16.17 -0.36 11.31
CA LEU A 77 -15.82 0.88 10.63
C LEU A 77 -16.18 2.11 11.48
N GLN A 78 -17.31 2.08 12.15
CA GLN A 78 -17.78 3.14 13.06
C GLN A 78 -16.90 3.23 14.32
N SER A 79 -16.49 2.12 14.89
CA SER A 79 -15.53 2.07 16.00
C SER A 79 -14.20 2.73 15.61
N LYS A 80 -13.62 2.31 14.47
CA LYS A 80 -12.39 2.90 13.91
C LYS A 80 -12.53 4.42 13.70
N THR A 81 -13.70 4.87 13.32
CA THR A 81 -14.05 6.29 13.12
C THR A 81 -14.01 7.08 14.44
N TYR A 82 -14.53 6.50 15.52
CA TYR A 82 -14.50 7.12 16.84
C TYR A 82 -13.08 7.19 17.40
N ASP A 83 -12.27 6.14 17.18
CA ASP A 83 -10.88 6.09 17.64
C ASP A 83 -10.04 7.19 16.96
N ILE A 84 -10.22 7.38 15.64
CA ILE A 84 -9.58 8.46 14.87
C ILE A 84 -9.96 9.83 15.45
N LEU A 85 -11.24 10.08 15.70
CA LEU A 85 -11.71 11.36 16.22
C LEU A 85 -11.32 11.61 17.67
N ALA A 86 -11.22 10.57 18.49
CA ALA A 86 -10.83 10.67 19.89
C ALA A 86 -9.36 11.11 20.04
N GLY A 87 -8.48 10.62 19.13
CA GLY A 87 -7.06 10.96 19.10
C GLY A 87 -6.73 12.32 18.47
N MET A 88 -7.69 12.99 17.81
CA MET A 88 -7.44 14.24 17.11
C MET A 88 -7.51 15.45 18.04
N ASP A 89 -6.51 16.30 17.94
CA ASP A 89 -6.50 17.66 18.49
C ASP A 89 -6.27 18.70 17.36
N LYS A 90 -6.14 19.98 17.70
CA LYS A 90 -5.78 21.02 16.73
C LYS A 90 -4.37 20.83 16.19
N GLY A 91 -3.48 20.20 16.93
CA GLY A 91 -2.11 19.86 16.51
C GLY A 91 -2.10 18.88 15.34
N THR A 92 -3.08 17.97 15.25
CA THR A 92 -3.23 17.02 14.11
C THR A 92 -3.32 17.72 12.75
N PHE A 93 -3.77 18.97 12.74
CA PHE A 93 -3.87 19.79 11.51
C PHE A 93 -2.74 20.81 11.37
N ARG A 94 -1.85 20.91 12.39
CA ARG A 94 -0.66 21.75 12.36
C ARG A 94 0.52 20.87 11.96
N LYS A 95 1.01 21.07 10.76
CA LYS A 95 2.22 20.41 10.28
C LYS A 95 3.42 21.00 11.04
N GLY A 96 4.32 20.12 11.47
CA GLY A 96 5.52 20.49 12.21
C GLY A 96 6.67 20.97 11.32
N GLU A 97 7.88 20.89 11.83
CA GLU A 97 9.13 21.16 11.12
C GLU A 97 9.25 20.22 9.90
N ASN A 98 10.06 20.62 8.89
CA ASN A 98 10.33 19.81 7.71
C ASN A 98 10.91 18.43 8.08
N THR A 99 10.51 17.39 7.37
CA THR A 99 11.17 16.11 7.46
C THR A 99 12.48 16.15 6.69
N VAL A 100 13.57 15.81 7.36
CA VAL A 100 14.94 15.93 6.82
C VAL A 100 15.56 14.53 6.70
N PHE A 101 16.19 14.28 5.56
CA PHE A 101 16.95 13.06 5.31
C PHE A 101 18.46 13.34 5.46
N TYR A 102 19.14 12.42 6.12
CA TYR A 102 20.58 12.49 6.37
C TYR A 102 21.28 11.27 5.77
N ASP A 103 22.50 11.48 5.23
CA ASP A 103 23.38 10.40 4.78
C ASP A 103 24.07 9.70 5.96
N LYS A 104 24.95 8.74 5.64
CA LYS A 104 25.72 7.97 6.62
C LYS A 104 26.61 8.83 7.53
N ASP A 105 27.03 9.99 7.05
CA ASP A 105 27.93 10.92 7.73
C ASP A 105 27.17 12.03 8.47
N GLY A 106 25.81 12.01 8.40
CA GLY A 106 24.94 13.00 9.03
C GLY A 106 24.78 14.28 8.22
N ASN A 107 25.20 14.30 6.96
CA ASN A 107 24.95 15.43 6.06
C ASN A 107 23.50 15.37 5.56
N LYS A 108 22.88 16.53 5.42
CA LYS A 108 21.53 16.64 4.83
C LYS A 108 21.59 16.28 3.34
N ILE A 109 20.84 15.27 2.93
CA ILE A 109 20.73 14.83 1.52
C ILE A 109 19.44 15.28 0.86
N GLY A 110 18.50 15.74 1.65
CA GLY A 110 17.25 16.30 1.18
C GLY A 110 16.34 16.60 2.36
N GLU A 111 15.32 17.35 2.06
CA GLU A 111 14.20 17.55 2.97
C GLU A 111 12.94 17.40 2.17
N VAL A 112 11.91 16.88 2.82
CA VAL A 112 10.59 17.14 2.37
C VAL A 112 10.34 18.55 2.83
N ASP A 113 10.65 19.47 1.93
CA ASP A 113 10.11 20.79 2.11
C ASP A 113 8.60 20.59 2.03
N SER A 114 7.95 20.72 3.17
CA SER A 114 6.50 20.88 3.20
C SER A 114 6.11 22.13 2.40
N GLY A 115 6.95 22.54 1.44
CA GLY A 115 6.84 23.71 0.59
C GLY A 115 6.81 24.94 1.45
N SER A 116 7.82 25.16 2.31
CA SER A 116 7.70 26.20 3.33
C SER A 116 6.32 26.17 4.02
N TYR A 117 5.84 24.94 4.36
CA TYR A 117 4.54 24.77 5.02
C TYR A 117 4.53 25.62 6.28
N GLU A 118 3.89 26.75 6.17
CA GLU A 118 3.64 27.63 7.29
C GLU A 118 2.14 27.60 7.57
N TYR A 119 1.83 27.08 8.75
CA TYR A 119 0.45 27.08 9.20
C TYR A 119 0.01 28.53 9.49
N VAL A 120 -1.12 28.91 8.93
CA VAL A 120 -1.70 30.23 9.17
C VAL A 120 -3.04 30.10 9.85
N GLU A 121 -3.20 30.83 10.93
CA GLU A 121 -4.47 30.95 11.61
C GLU A 121 -5.52 31.66 10.73
N ILE A 122 -6.77 31.33 10.93
CA ILE A 122 -7.89 31.86 10.14
C ILE A 122 -7.92 33.39 10.10
N SER A 123 -7.44 34.04 11.15
CA SER A 123 -7.34 35.50 11.27
C SER A 123 -6.41 36.15 10.23
N LYS A 124 -5.43 35.40 9.72
CA LYS A 124 -4.49 35.82 8.68
C LYS A 124 -4.93 35.43 7.27
N ILE A 125 -5.92 34.57 7.14
CA ILE A 125 -6.45 34.13 5.84
C ILE A 125 -7.50 35.14 5.36
N PRO A 126 -7.30 35.82 4.23
CA PRO A 126 -8.23 36.81 3.75
C PRO A 126 -9.66 36.28 3.64
N LEU A 127 -10.63 37.08 4.01
CA LEU A 127 -12.04 36.72 3.89
C LEU A 127 -12.42 36.40 2.43
N ASP A 128 -11.79 37.08 1.47
CA ASP A 128 -12.00 36.83 0.05
C ASP A 128 -11.52 35.43 -0.39
N LEU A 129 -10.45 34.93 0.19
CA LEU A 129 -9.98 33.57 -0.07
C LEU A 129 -10.96 32.53 0.54
N GLN A 130 -11.40 32.75 1.78
CA GLN A 130 -12.42 31.89 2.40
C GLN A 130 -13.72 31.89 1.58
N ASN A 131 -14.16 33.05 1.12
CA ASN A 131 -15.34 33.22 0.27
C ASN A 131 -15.16 32.56 -1.11
N ALA A 132 -13.96 32.62 -1.70
CA ALA A 132 -13.65 31.96 -2.96
C ALA A 132 -13.81 30.43 -2.85
N TYR A 133 -13.31 29.82 -1.75
CA TYR A 133 -13.53 28.39 -1.49
C TYR A 133 -15.01 28.06 -1.26
N ILE A 134 -15.71 28.84 -0.45
CA ILE A 134 -17.14 28.63 -0.22
C ILE A 134 -17.93 28.73 -1.53
N ALA A 135 -17.63 29.74 -2.36
CA ALA A 135 -18.31 29.91 -3.63
C ALA A 135 -18.02 28.80 -4.65
N ALA A 136 -16.77 28.32 -4.66
CA ALA A 136 -16.32 27.30 -5.60
C ALA A 136 -16.74 25.89 -5.20
N GLU A 137 -16.57 25.53 -3.92
CA GLU A 137 -16.64 24.15 -3.41
C GLU A 137 -17.94 23.87 -2.65
N ASP A 138 -18.38 24.80 -1.80
CA ASP A 138 -19.46 24.53 -0.87
C ASP A 138 -20.27 25.78 -0.51
N GLN A 139 -21.18 26.16 -1.37
CA GLN A 139 -21.99 27.38 -1.22
C GLN A 139 -22.87 27.40 0.05
N GLN A 140 -23.11 26.25 0.63
CA GLN A 140 -23.89 26.11 1.88
C GLN A 140 -23.02 25.80 3.10
N PHE A 141 -21.71 25.97 3.02
CA PHE A 141 -20.77 25.66 4.09
C PHE A 141 -21.19 26.25 5.44
N LYS A 142 -21.69 27.49 5.45
CA LYS A 142 -22.07 28.18 6.70
C LYS A 142 -23.38 27.67 7.32
N THR A 143 -24.15 26.86 6.60
CA THR A 143 -25.53 26.49 7.01
C THR A 143 -25.74 25.01 7.25
N HIS A 144 -24.99 24.12 6.59
CA HIS A 144 -25.08 22.68 6.85
C HIS A 144 -24.20 22.23 8.03
N HIS A 145 -24.45 21.02 8.51
CA HIS A 145 -23.69 20.39 9.60
C HIS A 145 -22.84 19.22 9.09
N GLY A 146 -21.74 19.53 8.42
CA GLY A 146 -20.76 18.56 7.90
C GLY A 146 -21.11 17.99 6.52
N VAL A 147 -22.37 17.73 6.24
CA VAL A 147 -22.83 17.10 5.00
C VAL A 147 -23.96 17.93 4.37
N ASN A 148 -23.84 18.19 3.09
CA ASN A 148 -24.94 18.73 2.28
C ASN A 148 -25.70 17.56 1.62
N TYR A 149 -26.67 17.00 2.33
CA TYR A 149 -27.43 15.83 1.88
C TYR A 149 -28.13 16.03 0.52
N PHE A 150 -28.57 17.26 0.22
CA PHE A 150 -29.21 17.54 -1.07
C PHE A 150 -28.21 17.52 -2.23
N SER A 151 -27.05 18.12 -2.06
CA SER A 151 -25.98 18.10 -3.06
C SER A 151 -25.40 16.69 -3.24
N THR A 152 -25.20 15.96 -2.15
CA THR A 152 -24.74 14.56 -2.16
C THR A 152 -25.74 13.64 -2.88
N PHE A 153 -27.03 13.80 -2.60
CA PHE A 153 -28.10 13.06 -3.28
C PHE A 153 -28.13 13.34 -4.78
N ARG A 154 -28.05 14.61 -5.14
CA ARG A 154 -28.06 15.03 -6.55
C ARG A 154 -26.85 14.46 -7.30
N ALA A 155 -25.65 14.53 -6.71
CA ALA A 155 -24.45 13.93 -7.29
C ALA A 155 -24.59 12.40 -7.45
N GLY A 156 -25.20 11.71 -6.48
CA GLY A 156 -25.49 10.29 -6.56
C GLY A 156 -26.47 9.92 -7.68
N VAL A 157 -27.49 10.75 -7.91
CA VAL A 157 -28.44 10.56 -9.02
C VAL A 157 -27.78 10.83 -10.37
N GLU A 158 -26.95 11.86 -10.48
CA GLU A 158 -26.17 12.16 -11.71
C GLU A 158 -25.20 11.00 -12.02
N TYR A 159 -24.55 10.44 -11.02
CA TYR A 159 -23.67 9.26 -11.17
C TYR A 159 -24.43 8.02 -11.70
N LEU A 160 -25.65 7.78 -11.19
CA LEU A 160 -26.47 6.66 -11.64
C LEU A 160 -27.04 6.85 -13.06
N MET A 161 -27.24 8.11 -13.47
CA MET A 161 -27.81 8.44 -14.78
C MET A 161 -26.77 8.61 -15.89
N HIS A 162 -25.54 8.99 -15.56
CA HIS A 162 -24.45 9.26 -16.50
C HIS A 162 -23.16 8.62 -16.00
N LYS A 163 -23.02 7.30 -16.21
CA LYS A 163 -21.92 6.49 -15.67
C LYS A 163 -20.49 6.98 -15.98
N ASP A 164 -20.31 7.87 -16.97
CA ASP A 164 -19.00 8.25 -17.49
C ASP A 164 -18.65 9.75 -17.40
N GLN A 165 -19.55 10.59 -16.86
CA GLN A 165 -19.29 12.03 -16.76
C GLN A 165 -19.83 12.62 -15.44
N ILE A 166 -19.00 12.66 -14.41
CA ILE A 166 -19.32 13.42 -13.19
C ILE A 166 -18.89 14.88 -13.41
N THR A 167 -19.83 15.75 -13.71
CA THR A 167 -19.57 17.16 -13.99
C THR A 167 -19.60 18.07 -12.77
N ARG A 168 -20.00 17.59 -11.58
CA ARG A 168 -20.05 18.42 -10.35
C ARG A 168 -19.74 17.62 -9.09
N GLY A 169 -18.81 18.10 -8.28
CA GLY A 169 -18.51 17.59 -6.95
C GLY A 169 -19.68 17.84 -5.98
N GLY A 170 -20.06 16.80 -5.21
CA GLY A 170 -21.10 16.90 -4.18
C GLY A 170 -20.55 16.86 -2.74
N SER A 171 -19.23 16.96 -2.57
CA SER A 171 -18.57 16.91 -1.26
C SER A 171 -18.50 18.29 -0.64
N THR A 172 -18.74 18.37 0.67
CA THR A 172 -18.58 19.62 1.42
C THR A 172 -17.10 19.90 1.74
N ILE A 173 -16.77 21.14 2.11
CA ILE A 173 -15.44 21.50 2.62
C ILE A 173 -15.07 20.62 3.81
N THR A 174 -15.99 20.36 4.72
CA THR A 174 -15.78 19.49 5.89
C THR A 174 -15.42 18.05 5.47
N GLN A 175 -16.09 17.51 4.44
CA GLN A 175 -15.76 16.19 3.88
C GLN A 175 -14.38 16.19 3.20
N GLN A 176 -14.00 17.30 2.57
CA GLN A 176 -12.67 17.42 1.96
C GLN A 176 -11.56 17.50 3.00
N VAL A 177 -11.76 18.21 4.13
CA VAL A 177 -10.83 18.19 5.27
C VAL A 177 -10.60 16.77 5.77
N ILE A 178 -11.66 16.01 5.95
CA ILE A 178 -11.58 14.60 6.36
C ILE A 178 -10.83 13.76 5.32
N LYS A 179 -11.20 13.90 4.06
CA LYS A 179 -10.55 13.18 2.96
C LYS A 179 -9.04 13.46 2.92
N ASN A 180 -8.65 14.73 3.04
CA ASN A 180 -7.27 15.17 2.85
C ASN A 180 -6.36 14.84 4.05
N ASN A 181 -6.93 14.72 5.26
CA ASN A 181 -6.14 14.54 6.48
C ASN A 181 -6.32 13.17 7.15
N LEU A 182 -7.43 12.46 6.89
CA LEU A 182 -7.80 11.27 7.66
C LEU A 182 -8.09 10.03 6.81
N LEU A 183 -8.29 10.20 5.50
CA LEU A 183 -8.71 9.13 4.61
C LEU A 183 -7.79 9.05 3.39
N THR A 184 -7.79 7.89 2.73
CA THR A 184 -7.04 7.67 1.50
C THR A 184 -7.62 8.43 0.31
N GLN A 185 -6.79 8.70 -0.70
CA GLN A 185 -7.21 9.37 -1.95
C GLN A 185 -8.05 8.46 -2.88
N GLU A 186 -8.13 7.17 -2.60
CA GLU A 186 -8.90 6.23 -3.42
C GLU A 186 -10.40 6.55 -3.46
N GLN A 187 -10.99 6.47 -4.65
CA GLN A 187 -12.42 6.76 -4.86
C GLN A 187 -13.28 5.52 -4.57
N THR A 188 -13.35 5.08 -3.32
CA THR A 188 -14.18 3.93 -2.92
C THR A 188 -15.50 4.36 -2.28
N VAL A 189 -16.51 3.50 -2.40
CA VAL A 189 -17.82 3.69 -1.72
C VAL A 189 -17.64 3.71 -0.21
N THR A 190 -16.76 2.87 0.32
CA THR A 190 -16.42 2.79 1.75
C THR A 190 -15.85 4.11 2.25
N ARG A 191 -14.88 4.70 1.55
CA ARG A 191 -14.35 6.02 1.88
C ARG A 191 -15.47 7.06 1.93
N LYS A 192 -16.39 7.05 0.96
CA LYS A 192 -17.48 8.03 0.92
C LYS A 192 -18.46 7.87 2.09
N ILE A 193 -18.68 6.65 2.56
CA ILE A 193 -19.48 6.38 3.75
C ILE A 193 -18.77 6.94 5.00
N LEU A 194 -17.44 6.77 5.09
CA LEU A 194 -16.64 7.34 6.20
C LEU A 194 -16.68 8.86 6.18
N GLU A 195 -16.48 9.51 5.04
CA GLU A 195 -16.61 10.96 4.90
C GLU A 195 -17.97 11.47 5.41
N LEU A 196 -19.06 10.80 5.01
CA LEU A 196 -20.43 11.15 5.41
C LEU A 196 -20.68 10.94 6.92
N SER A 197 -20.03 9.94 7.51
CA SER A 197 -20.16 9.62 8.94
C SER A 197 -19.31 10.55 9.81
N LEU A 198 -18.08 10.89 9.39
CA LEU A 198 -17.14 11.72 10.13
C LEU A 198 -17.46 13.20 10.05
N ALA A 199 -17.94 13.70 8.93
CA ALA A 199 -18.14 15.13 8.71
C ALA A 199 -19.09 15.80 9.74
N PRO A 200 -20.24 15.21 10.11
CA PRO A 200 -21.06 15.79 11.16
C PRO A 200 -20.41 15.76 12.56
N GLN A 201 -19.53 14.79 12.79
CA GLN A 201 -18.84 14.65 14.06
C GLN A 201 -17.67 15.64 14.18
N LEU A 202 -16.96 15.90 13.08
CA LEU A 202 -15.94 16.92 13.03
C LEU A 202 -16.54 18.31 13.35
N GLU A 203 -17.71 18.63 12.83
CA GLU A 203 -18.42 19.89 13.10
C GLU A 203 -19.03 19.99 14.51
N LYS A 204 -19.18 18.89 15.23
CA LYS A 204 -19.48 18.93 16.68
C LYS A 204 -18.26 19.29 17.52
N LYS A 205 -17.05 18.90 17.04
CA LYS A 205 -15.79 19.12 17.77
C LYS A 205 -15.16 20.48 17.46
N TYR A 206 -15.30 20.96 16.23
CA TYR A 206 -14.66 22.17 15.70
C TYR A 206 -15.66 23.12 15.05
N THR A 207 -15.39 24.43 15.18
CA THR A 207 -16.22 25.45 14.56
C THR A 207 -16.03 25.50 13.03
N LYS A 208 -16.94 26.16 12.33
CA LYS A 208 -16.78 26.41 10.89
C LYS A 208 -15.50 27.18 10.54
N GLN A 209 -15.04 28.05 11.43
CA GLN A 209 -13.79 28.77 11.28
C GLN A 209 -12.59 27.82 11.43
N ASP A 210 -12.58 26.95 12.44
CA ASP A 210 -11.53 25.95 12.59
C ASP A 210 -11.47 25.01 11.36
N ILE A 211 -12.62 24.59 10.84
CA ILE A 211 -12.69 23.71 9.67
C ILE A 211 -12.17 24.40 8.40
N MET A 212 -12.48 25.68 8.22
CA MET A 212 -11.95 26.49 7.11
C MET A 212 -10.44 26.67 7.26
N GLU A 213 -9.96 26.91 8.46
CA GLU A 213 -8.53 26.97 8.78
C GLU A 213 -7.81 25.67 8.40
N PHE A 214 -8.34 24.52 8.85
CA PHE A 214 -7.80 23.23 8.49
C PHE A 214 -7.83 22.98 6.98
N TYR A 215 -8.92 23.35 6.31
CA TYR A 215 -9.06 23.23 4.86
C TYR A 215 -7.99 24.02 4.12
N CYS A 216 -7.81 25.29 4.48
CA CYS A 216 -6.84 26.17 3.86
C CYS A 216 -5.39 25.65 4.05
N ASN A 217 -5.10 25.10 5.23
CA ASN A 217 -3.78 24.62 5.56
C ASN A 217 -3.47 23.18 5.07
N SER A 218 -4.48 22.39 4.70
CA SER A 218 -4.26 20.98 4.33
C SER A 218 -4.32 20.68 2.83
N ASN A 219 -4.77 21.64 2.02
CA ASN A 219 -4.89 21.42 0.58
C ASN A 219 -3.53 21.45 -0.12
N TYR A 220 -3.42 20.64 -1.17
CA TYR A 220 -2.31 20.65 -2.11
C TYR A 220 -2.61 21.60 -3.28
N TYR A 221 -1.64 22.40 -3.65
CA TYR A 221 -1.76 23.44 -4.70
C TYR A 221 -0.88 23.18 -5.92
N GLY A 222 -0.27 22.03 -6.05
CA GLY A 222 0.74 21.74 -7.07
C GLY A 222 2.14 22.25 -6.67
N ASN A 223 3.15 21.90 -7.45
CA ASN A 223 4.54 22.33 -7.28
C ASN A 223 5.08 22.15 -5.84
N GLY A 224 4.71 21.06 -5.17
CA GLY A 224 5.11 20.79 -3.77
C GLY A 224 4.41 21.65 -2.71
N CYS A 225 3.55 22.60 -3.09
CA CYS A 225 2.93 23.55 -2.15
C CYS A 225 1.75 22.92 -1.41
N TYR A 226 1.89 22.76 -0.11
CA TYR A 226 0.82 22.42 0.82
C TYR A 226 0.45 23.63 1.67
N GLY A 227 -0.86 23.91 1.80
CA GLY A 227 -1.37 25.06 2.53
C GLY A 227 -1.31 26.38 1.75
N VAL A 228 -2.20 27.30 2.13
CA VAL A 228 -2.41 28.60 1.42
C VAL A 228 -1.20 29.53 1.51
N GLN A 229 -0.43 29.49 2.60
CA GLN A 229 0.72 30.36 2.79
C GLN A 229 1.85 30.00 1.82
N SER A 230 2.20 28.72 1.80
CA SER A 230 3.18 28.15 0.89
C SER A 230 2.82 28.44 -0.58
N ALA A 231 1.57 28.16 -0.95
CA ALA A 231 1.09 28.39 -2.28
C ALA A 231 1.07 29.91 -2.64
N SER A 232 0.72 30.78 -1.70
CA SER A 232 0.76 32.23 -1.88
C SER A 232 2.17 32.72 -2.17
N ARG A 233 3.14 32.29 -1.39
CA ARG A 233 4.56 32.69 -1.58
C ARG A 233 5.10 32.14 -2.89
N PHE A 234 4.80 30.87 -3.22
CA PHE A 234 5.26 30.27 -4.47
C PHE A 234 4.68 30.97 -5.71
N TYR A 235 3.34 31.09 -5.76
CA TYR A 235 2.69 31.61 -6.96
C TYR A 235 2.76 33.13 -7.08
N PHE A 236 2.71 33.86 -5.95
CA PHE A 236 2.55 35.34 -5.97
C PHE A 236 3.68 36.09 -5.26
N GLY A 237 4.63 35.39 -4.62
CA GLY A 237 5.77 36.00 -3.93
C GLY A 237 5.40 36.82 -2.69
N LYS A 238 4.24 36.55 -2.06
CA LYS A 238 3.75 37.34 -0.89
C LYS A 238 3.00 36.45 0.09
N ASP A 239 2.82 36.96 1.29
CA ASP A 239 2.07 36.31 2.33
C ASP A 239 0.59 36.21 1.94
N VAL A 240 -0.07 35.13 2.43
CA VAL A 240 -1.50 34.92 2.12
C VAL A 240 -2.39 36.07 2.55
N SER A 241 -2.02 36.79 3.63
CA SER A 241 -2.73 37.97 4.12
C SER A 241 -2.74 39.14 3.12
N ASP A 242 -1.79 39.16 2.19
CA ASP A 242 -1.57 40.29 1.24
C ASP A 242 -2.18 39.99 -0.14
N LEU A 243 -2.85 38.87 -0.29
CA LEU A 243 -3.52 38.51 -1.54
C LEU A 243 -4.71 39.39 -1.82
N ASN A 244 -4.80 39.86 -3.05
CA ASN A 244 -6.00 40.54 -3.55
C ASN A 244 -7.08 39.51 -3.93
N THR A 245 -8.30 39.99 -4.18
CA THR A 245 -9.46 39.11 -4.47
C THR A 245 -9.27 38.25 -5.72
N ALA A 246 -8.61 38.74 -6.77
CA ALA A 246 -8.33 37.98 -7.99
C ALA A 246 -7.33 36.85 -7.72
N GLU A 247 -6.26 37.11 -6.97
CA GLU A 247 -5.29 36.11 -6.54
C GLU A 247 -5.93 35.05 -5.61
N CYS A 248 -6.78 35.47 -4.68
CA CYS A 248 -7.60 34.58 -3.85
C CYS A 248 -8.46 33.63 -4.70
N ALA A 249 -9.11 34.18 -5.73
CA ALA A 249 -9.92 33.38 -6.64
C ALA A 249 -9.07 32.39 -7.48
N MET A 250 -7.89 32.83 -7.92
CA MET A 250 -6.95 31.94 -8.63
C MET A 250 -6.46 30.81 -7.71
N LEU A 251 -6.05 31.12 -6.49
CA LEU A 251 -5.58 30.15 -5.52
C LEU A 251 -6.66 29.09 -5.21
N ALA A 252 -7.90 29.52 -5.01
CA ALA A 252 -9.05 28.64 -4.86
C ALA A 252 -9.31 27.77 -6.11
N GLY A 253 -8.94 28.26 -7.30
CA GLY A 253 -9.01 27.50 -8.54
C GLY A 253 -7.98 26.39 -8.63
N ILE A 254 -6.75 26.66 -8.21
CA ILE A 254 -5.63 25.72 -8.23
C ILE A 254 -5.95 24.52 -7.33
N SER A 255 -6.42 24.74 -6.10
CA SER A 255 -6.74 23.64 -5.16
C SER A 255 -7.77 22.65 -5.68
N ASN A 256 -8.65 23.06 -6.57
CA ASN A 256 -9.68 22.20 -7.16
C ASN A 256 -9.10 21.13 -8.11
N SER A 257 -8.05 21.46 -8.85
CA SER A 257 -7.30 20.53 -9.72
C SER A 257 -5.91 21.12 -10.02
N PRO A 258 -4.92 20.89 -9.14
CA PRO A 258 -3.60 21.50 -9.24
C PRO A 258 -2.91 21.25 -10.59
N ASN A 259 -3.03 20.06 -11.15
CA ASN A 259 -2.42 19.73 -12.44
C ASN A 259 -3.06 20.47 -13.63
N ASN A 260 -4.37 20.76 -13.57
CA ASN A 260 -5.09 21.40 -14.67
C ASN A 260 -5.11 22.94 -14.57
N TYR A 261 -5.02 23.48 -13.34
CA TYR A 261 -5.14 24.91 -13.11
C TYR A 261 -3.88 25.54 -12.54
N ASN A 262 -2.74 24.88 -12.75
CA ASN A 262 -1.42 25.39 -12.40
C ASN A 262 -1.07 26.59 -13.31
N PRO A 263 -0.93 27.83 -12.78
CA PRO A 263 -0.66 29.01 -13.61
C PRO A 263 0.78 29.03 -14.15
N VAL A 264 1.69 28.25 -13.61
CA VAL A 264 3.06 28.08 -14.11
C VAL A 264 3.04 27.27 -15.39
N VAL A 265 2.25 26.19 -15.43
CA VAL A 265 2.12 25.28 -16.59
C VAL A 265 1.18 25.87 -17.65
N SER A 266 0.04 26.45 -17.24
CA SER A 266 -0.97 27.00 -18.14
C SER A 266 -1.68 28.21 -17.54
N LYS A 267 -1.05 29.38 -17.68
CA LYS A 267 -1.56 30.65 -17.17
C LYS A 267 -2.97 30.96 -17.67
N GLU A 268 -3.24 30.66 -18.95
CA GLU A 268 -4.56 30.95 -19.55
C GLU A 268 -5.68 30.08 -18.91
N THR A 269 -5.40 28.83 -18.61
CA THR A 269 -6.36 27.91 -18.01
C THR A 269 -6.65 28.32 -16.56
N ALA A 270 -5.62 28.72 -15.82
CA ALA A 270 -5.75 29.24 -14.46
C ALA A 270 -6.59 30.52 -14.42
N ILE A 271 -6.35 31.48 -15.34
CA ILE A 271 -7.13 32.72 -15.46
C ILE A 271 -8.59 32.43 -15.84
N LYS A 272 -8.86 31.49 -16.73
CA LYS A 272 -10.23 31.06 -17.04
C LYS A 272 -10.97 30.56 -15.81
N LYS A 273 -10.29 29.74 -14.99
CA LYS A 273 -10.85 29.21 -13.75
C LYS A 273 -11.06 30.29 -12.70
N GLU A 274 -10.11 31.17 -12.51
CA GLU A 274 -10.22 32.35 -11.64
C GLU A 274 -11.48 33.17 -11.97
N LYS A 275 -11.71 33.54 -13.25
CA LYS A 275 -12.90 34.27 -13.69
C LYS A 275 -14.22 33.55 -13.41
N ILE A 276 -14.21 32.20 -13.45
CA ILE A 276 -15.36 31.39 -13.07
C ILE A 276 -15.64 31.55 -11.56
N ILE A 277 -14.59 31.49 -10.73
CA ILE A 277 -14.73 31.63 -9.27
C ILE A 277 -15.19 33.02 -8.88
N LEU A 278 -14.60 34.10 -9.45
CA LEU A 278 -15.11 35.46 -9.24
C LEU A 278 -16.60 35.60 -9.60
N LYS A 279 -17.03 34.96 -10.69
CA LYS A 279 -18.45 34.94 -11.07
C LYS A 279 -19.31 34.18 -10.05
N LEU A 280 -18.80 33.13 -9.47
CA LEU A 280 -19.49 32.37 -8.41
C LEU A 280 -19.56 33.20 -7.11
N MET A 281 -18.47 33.84 -6.70
CA MET A 281 -18.46 34.76 -5.54
C MET A 281 -19.51 35.85 -5.69
N LYS A 282 -19.58 36.50 -6.88
CA LYS A 282 -20.63 37.47 -7.19
C LYS A 282 -22.03 36.85 -7.06
N LYS A 283 -22.26 35.69 -7.66
CA LYS A 283 -23.55 34.97 -7.60
C LYS A 283 -23.97 34.62 -6.15
N CYS A 284 -23.01 34.41 -5.27
CA CYS A 284 -23.21 34.16 -3.85
C CYS A 284 -23.32 35.46 -3.01
N ASN A 285 -23.40 36.60 -3.62
CA ASN A 285 -23.42 37.94 -2.99
C ASN A 285 -22.19 38.21 -2.09
N MET A 286 -21.04 37.61 -2.43
CA MET A 286 -19.76 37.84 -1.76
C MET A 286 -18.95 38.95 -2.38
N LEU A 287 -19.30 39.36 -3.61
CA LEU A 287 -18.74 40.51 -4.32
C LEU A 287 -19.88 41.38 -4.84
N THR A 288 -19.71 42.69 -4.78
CA THR A 288 -20.57 43.65 -5.49
C THR A 288 -20.33 43.62 -6.99
N ASP A 289 -21.22 44.21 -7.77
CA ASP A 289 -21.06 44.32 -9.22
C ASP A 289 -19.81 45.08 -9.61
N GLU A 290 -19.44 46.08 -8.81
CA GLU A 290 -18.28 46.93 -9.01
C GLU A 290 -16.97 46.18 -8.69
N GLN A 291 -16.91 45.54 -7.54
CA GLN A 291 -15.80 44.67 -7.18
C GLN A 291 -15.56 43.59 -8.22
N TYR A 292 -16.62 42.89 -8.63
CA TYR A 292 -16.49 41.85 -9.67
C TYR A 292 -15.94 42.39 -11.00
N LYS A 293 -16.36 43.61 -11.45
CA LYS A 293 -15.86 44.20 -12.69
C LYS A 293 -14.38 44.55 -12.56
N THR A 294 -13.97 45.10 -11.43
CA THR A 294 -12.58 45.47 -11.16
C THR A 294 -11.68 44.23 -11.10
N GLU A 295 -12.04 43.25 -10.28
CA GLU A 295 -11.19 42.09 -10.05
C GLU A 295 -11.09 41.17 -11.27
N LYS A 296 -12.15 41.03 -12.08
CA LYS A 296 -12.15 40.27 -13.33
C LYS A 296 -11.12 40.76 -14.36
N THR A 297 -10.76 42.07 -14.28
CA THR A 297 -9.80 42.71 -15.21
C THR A 297 -8.42 42.91 -14.58
N ARG A 298 -8.27 42.57 -13.30
CA ARG A 298 -6.99 42.67 -12.59
C ARG A 298 -5.98 41.73 -13.21
N GLU A 299 -4.80 42.25 -13.46
CA GLU A 299 -3.67 41.42 -13.90
C GLU A 299 -3.07 40.72 -12.71
N ILE A 300 -2.80 39.40 -12.89
CA ILE A 300 -2.18 38.54 -11.88
C ILE A 300 -0.75 38.25 -12.34
N HIS A 301 0.20 38.58 -11.48
CA HIS A 301 1.61 38.27 -11.69
C HIS A 301 1.94 36.96 -10.98
N VAL A 302 2.35 35.96 -11.74
CA VAL A 302 2.83 34.68 -11.23
C VAL A 302 4.34 34.71 -11.25
N VAL A 303 4.96 34.50 -10.09
CA VAL A 303 6.42 34.56 -9.90
C VAL A 303 7.07 33.16 -9.85
N GLY A 304 6.30 32.11 -9.53
CA GLY A 304 6.80 30.73 -9.51
C GLY A 304 7.29 30.27 -10.88
N THR A 305 8.34 29.50 -10.90
CA THR A 305 8.90 28.86 -12.11
C THR A 305 8.82 27.34 -11.99
N GLU A 306 8.74 26.61 -13.11
CA GLU A 306 8.76 25.13 -13.11
C GLU A 306 10.06 24.54 -12.51
N ALA A 307 11.12 25.31 -12.42
CA ALA A 307 12.48 24.84 -12.19
C ALA A 307 12.83 24.55 -10.72
N GLU A 308 11.98 24.89 -9.76
CA GLU A 308 12.34 24.74 -8.33
C GLU A 308 11.27 24.08 -7.46
N VAL A 309 10.66 23.04 -7.97
CA VAL A 309 10.03 22.08 -7.07
C VAL A 309 11.17 21.27 -6.46
N GLN A 310 11.76 21.77 -5.38
CA GLN A 310 12.60 20.95 -4.49
C GLN A 310 11.69 19.99 -3.71
N GLY A 311 10.89 19.22 -4.45
CA GLY A 311 10.26 18.02 -3.93
C GLY A 311 11.32 16.96 -3.61
N ILE A 312 10.90 15.81 -3.17
CA ILE A 312 11.73 14.60 -2.96
C ILE A 312 12.32 14.14 -4.31
N ASN A 313 13.01 15.01 -5.02
CA ASN A 313 13.46 14.82 -6.41
C ASN A 313 14.84 14.19 -6.48
N ASN A 314 15.32 13.59 -5.40
CA ASN A 314 16.49 12.76 -5.50
C ASN A 314 16.12 11.31 -5.19
N TYR A 315 16.78 10.40 -5.89
CA TYR A 315 16.51 8.97 -5.80
C TYR A 315 16.77 8.39 -4.39
N MET A 316 17.70 8.96 -3.63
CA MET A 316 17.97 8.56 -2.24
C MET A 316 16.76 8.85 -1.35
N CYS A 317 16.24 10.09 -1.40
CA CYS A 317 15.13 10.51 -0.55
C CYS A 317 13.83 9.80 -0.92
N SER A 318 13.56 9.58 -2.22
CA SER A 318 12.36 8.85 -2.66
C SER A 318 12.37 7.40 -2.17
N TYR A 319 13.52 6.74 -2.21
CA TYR A 319 13.65 5.38 -1.67
C TYR A 319 13.61 5.37 -0.15
N ALA A 320 14.32 6.28 0.52
CA ALA A 320 14.31 6.40 1.98
C ALA A 320 12.89 6.66 2.52
N MET A 321 12.12 7.51 1.85
CA MET A 321 10.72 7.76 2.20
C MET A 321 9.88 6.48 2.12
N ASN A 322 10.01 5.72 1.03
CA ASN A 322 9.31 4.43 0.88
C ASN A 322 9.68 3.45 2.00
N CYS A 323 10.98 3.34 2.32
CA CYS A 323 11.46 2.47 3.38
C CYS A 323 10.98 2.93 4.76
N ALA A 324 11.05 4.24 5.05
CA ALA A 324 10.62 4.80 6.32
C ALA A 324 9.14 4.54 6.59
N VAL A 325 8.28 4.75 5.57
CA VAL A 325 6.85 4.43 5.66
C VAL A 325 6.65 2.95 5.99
N LYS A 326 7.32 2.05 5.27
CA LYS A 326 7.20 0.59 5.50
C LYS A 326 7.69 0.17 6.88
N HIS A 327 8.78 0.76 7.36
CA HIS A 327 9.28 0.50 8.72
C HIS A 327 8.25 0.91 9.78
N ILE A 328 7.69 2.11 9.70
CA ILE A 328 6.67 2.58 10.64
C ILE A 328 5.40 1.72 10.52
N MET A 329 4.95 1.35 9.30
CA MET A 329 3.84 0.41 9.10
C MET A 329 4.05 -0.88 9.89
N LYS A 330 5.27 -1.46 9.81
CA LYS A 330 5.64 -2.70 10.50
C LYS A 330 5.64 -2.54 12.02
N GLU A 331 6.23 -1.45 12.54
CA GLU A 331 6.22 -1.12 13.96
C GLU A 331 4.80 -0.89 14.51
N GLU A 332 3.90 -0.39 13.67
CA GLU A 332 2.48 -0.24 14.00
C GLU A 332 1.64 -1.49 13.69
N GLY A 333 2.29 -2.64 13.50
CA GLY A 333 1.65 -3.95 13.41
C GLY A 333 1.09 -4.32 12.03
N PHE A 334 1.50 -3.66 10.96
CA PHE A 334 1.13 -4.08 9.60
C PHE A 334 1.98 -5.27 9.17
N GLU A 335 1.33 -6.37 8.77
CA GLU A 335 1.99 -7.57 8.28
C GLU A 335 2.09 -7.54 6.75
N PHE A 336 3.33 -7.60 6.22
CA PHE A 336 3.58 -7.60 4.78
C PHE A 336 3.35 -9.00 4.21
N LYS A 337 2.50 -9.09 3.18
CA LYS A 337 2.19 -10.31 2.44
C LYS A 337 2.36 -10.05 0.94
N TYR A 338 2.98 -11.00 0.22
CA TYR A 338 3.32 -10.84 -1.19
C TYR A 338 2.74 -11.94 -2.09
N LEU A 339 2.25 -13.05 -1.50
CA LEU A 339 1.55 -14.12 -2.21
C LEU A 339 0.18 -14.29 -1.57
N PHE A 340 -0.84 -14.44 -2.39
CA PHE A 340 -2.25 -14.47 -1.98
C PHE A 340 -2.91 -15.75 -2.50
N ASP A 341 -3.87 -16.25 -1.75
CA ASP A 341 -4.59 -17.47 -2.10
C ASP A 341 -5.67 -17.23 -3.16
N ASN A 342 -6.14 -15.99 -3.30
CA ASN A 342 -7.15 -15.57 -4.26
C ASN A 342 -7.13 -14.05 -4.49
N ASP A 343 -7.81 -13.60 -5.56
CA ASP A 343 -7.87 -12.20 -5.96
C ASP A 343 -8.58 -11.30 -4.91
N GLU A 344 -9.60 -11.82 -4.21
CA GLU A 344 -10.32 -11.04 -3.19
C GLU A 344 -9.42 -10.71 -2.00
N GLU A 345 -8.59 -11.65 -1.57
CA GLU A 345 -7.59 -11.43 -0.51
C GLU A 345 -6.52 -10.44 -0.96
N CYS A 346 -6.05 -10.57 -2.20
CA CYS A 346 -5.09 -9.66 -2.81
C CYS A 346 -5.62 -8.23 -2.85
N ASP A 347 -6.83 -8.02 -3.37
CA ASP A 347 -7.47 -6.72 -3.47
C ASP A 347 -7.69 -6.08 -2.10
N GLN A 348 -8.14 -6.86 -1.11
CA GLN A 348 -8.34 -6.36 0.26
C GLN A 348 -7.01 -5.97 0.91
N TYR A 349 -5.97 -6.79 0.74
CA TYR A 349 -4.64 -6.49 1.26
C TYR A 349 -4.06 -5.20 0.67
N TRP A 350 -4.10 -5.05 -0.67
CA TRP A 350 -3.58 -3.84 -1.31
C TRP A 350 -4.34 -2.58 -0.93
N LYS A 351 -5.62 -2.71 -0.66
CA LYS A 351 -6.44 -1.61 -0.14
C LYS A 351 -6.00 -1.21 1.27
N ASP A 352 -5.85 -2.18 2.17
CA ASP A 352 -5.39 -1.94 3.55
C ASP A 352 -3.94 -1.41 3.57
N TYR A 353 -3.08 -1.95 2.68
CA TYR A 353 -1.72 -1.46 2.49
C TYR A 353 -1.71 0.01 2.05
N GLN A 354 -2.46 0.34 1.01
CA GLN A 354 -2.49 1.70 0.46
C GLN A 354 -3.07 2.70 1.48
N GLU A 355 -4.11 2.29 2.21
CA GLU A 355 -4.67 3.11 3.29
C GLU A 355 -3.62 3.41 4.36
N LYS A 356 -2.95 2.38 4.86
CA LYS A 356 -1.93 2.53 5.91
C LYS A 356 -0.71 3.30 5.41
N TYR A 357 -0.25 2.99 4.19
CA TYR A 357 0.88 3.67 3.55
C TYR A 357 0.62 5.18 3.41
N ASN A 358 -0.56 5.57 2.93
CA ASN A 358 -0.91 6.98 2.74
C ASN A 358 -1.01 7.74 4.07
N ILE A 359 -1.54 7.09 5.12
CA ILE A 359 -1.62 7.70 6.45
C ILE A 359 -0.21 8.02 6.95
N ILE A 360 0.67 7.03 6.98
CA ILE A 360 2.04 7.18 7.50
C ILE A 360 2.89 8.08 6.61
N SER A 361 2.75 7.97 5.29
CA SER A 361 3.42 8.88 4.36
C SER A 361 3.02 10.33 4.64
N SER A 362 1.72 10.59 4.82
CA SER A 362 1.23 11.93 5.18
C SER A 362 1.74 12.38 6.55
N GLU A 363 1.87 11.49 7.50
CA GLU A 363 2.42 11.78 8.84
C GLU A 363 3.90 12.18 8.74
N ILE A 364 4.72 11.42 8.00
CA ILE A 364 6.13 11.75 7.78
C ILE A 364 6.26 13.09 7.04
N LEU A 365 5.46 13.32 6.00
CA LEU A 365 5.47 14.56 5.23
C LEU A 365 5.07 15.79 6.07
N ALA A 366 4.25 15.57 7.10
CA ALA A 366 3.71 16.63 7.96
C ALA A 366 4.50 16.85 9.25
N GLY A 367 5.40 15.94 9.64
CA GLY A 367 5.69 15.70 11.04
C GLY A 367 7.10 15.98 11.54
N GLY A 368 8.00 16.68 10.86
CA GLY A 368 9.34 17.02 11.42
C GLY A 368 10.20 15.80 11.73
N TYR A 369 10.14 14.77 10.93
CA TYR A 369 10.95 13.58 11.10
C TYR A 369 12.40 13.81 10.65
N LYS A 370 13.35 13.23 11.37
CA LYS A 370 14.76 13.11 11.00
C LYS A 370 15.04 11.68 10.61
N ILE A 371 15.28 11.43 9.33
CA ILE A 371 15.48 10.11 8.76
C ILE A 371 16.95 9.94 8.42
N TYR A 372 17.62 9.07 9.14
CA TYR A 372 19.05 8.79 8.97
C TYR A 372 19.22 7.54 8.12
N THR A 373 20.02 7.68 7.08
CA THR A 373 20.21 6.64 6.08
C THR A 373 21.67 6.20 5.98
N SER A 374 21.89 5.04 5.36
CA SER A 374 23.18 4.48 5.02
C SER A 374 23.75 5.01 3.70
N PHE A 375 23.09 5.94 3.03
CA PHE A 375 23.56 6.46 1.76
C PHE A 375 24.92 7.15 1.90
N ASP A 376 25.79 6.89 0.95
CA ASP A 376 27.02 7.61 0.74
C ASP A 376 26.81 8.65 -0.36
N SER A 377 26.72 9.92 0.04
CA SER A 377 26.43 11.02 -0.89
C SER A 377 27.52 11.16 -1.97
N ASN A 378 28.78 10.87 -1.63
CA ASN A 378 29.87 10.93 -2.60
C ASN A 378 29.75 9.80 -3.64
N LEU A 379 29.50 8.57 -3.18
CA LEU A 379 29.26 7.44 -4.07
C LEU A 379 28.02 7.67 -4.93
N GLN A 380 26.94 8.17 -4.35
CA GLN A 380 25.70 8.50 -5.07
C GLN A 380 25.94 9.46 -6.24
N ASN A 381 26.67 10.54 -5.98
CA ASN A 381 26.98 11.53 -7.02
C ASN A 381 27.87 10.94 -8.13
N GLN A 382 28.85 10.10 -7.77
CA GLN A 382 29.69 9.40 -8.74
C GLN A 382 28.84 8.44 -9.59
N VAL A 383 27.96 7.64 -8.95
CA VAL A 383 27.08 6.69 -9.67
C VAL A 383 26.12 7.40 -10.61
N GLN A 384 25.53 8.52 -10.17
CA GLN A 384 24.69 9.34 -11.05
C GLN A 384 25.48 9.86 -12.25
N GLY A 385 26.66 10.43 -12.02
CA GLY A 385 27.54 10.91 -13.09
C GLY A 385 27.98 9.81 -14.07
N ILE A 386 28.23 8.59 -13.56
CA ILE A 386 28.55 7.43 -14.39
C ILE A 386 27.38 7.06 -15.31
N VAL A 387 26.15 7.02 -14.76
CA VAL A 387 24.95 6.73 -15.54
C VAL A 387 24.74 7.79 -16.64
N ASP A 388 24.77 9.06 -16.26
CA ASP A 388 24.52 10.19 -17.17
C ASP A 388 25.58 10.27 -18.28
N ASN A 389 26.84 10.10 -17.94
CA ASN A 389 27.95 10.13 -18.90
C ASN A 389 27.91 8.92 -19.84
N THR A 390 27.66 7.72 -19.33
CA THR A 390 27.63 6.50 -20.15
C THR A 390 26.49 6.53 -21.14
N LEU A 391 25.34 7.08 -20.73
CA LEU A 391 24.15 7.19 -21.60
C LEU A 391 24.06 8.51 -22.37
N SER A 392 25.06 9.40 -22.29
CA SER A 392 25.05 10.72 -22.91
C SER A 392 24.88 10.72 -24.43
N GLY A 393 25.27 9.64 -25.09
CA GLY A 393 25.10 9.47 -26.55
C GLY A 393 23.67 9.15 -27.00
N TYR A 394 22.77 8.78 -26.08
CA TYR A 394 21.41 8.34 -26.37
C TYR A 394 20.43 9.46 -26.01
N GLN A 395 19.93 10.21 -27.00
CA GLN A 395 19.16 11.44 -26.80
C GLN A 395 17.65 11.28 -27.10
N ASP A 396 17.21 10.09 -27.48
CA ASP A 396 15.80 9.83 -27.77
C ASP A 396 14.94 10.05 -26.54
N THR A 397 13.83 10.77 -26.71
CA THR A 397 12.92 11.11 -25.62
C THR A 397 11.50 10.65 -25.92
N VAL A 398 10.78 10.24 -24.86
CA VAL A 398 9.34 9.98 -24.85
C VAL A 398 8.72 10.87 -23.77
N ASP A 399 7.70 11.63 -24.14
CA ASP A 399 7.03 12.59 -23.25
C ASP A 399 8.00 13.56 -22.53
N GLY A 400 9.06 13.98 -23.24
CA GLY A 400 10.06 14.92 -22.73
C GLY A 400 11.10 14.34 -21.78
N LYS A 401 11.06 13.02 -21.53
CA LYS A 401 12.06 12.28 -20.73
C LYS A 401 12.90 11.38 -21.65
N TYR A 402 14.15 11.14 -21.29
CA TYR A 402 14.99 10.18 -21.99
C TYR A 402 14.32 8.79 -21.99
N ASN A 403 14.20 8.19 -23.16
CA ASN A 403 13.63 6.84 -23.29
C ASN A 403 14.57 5.78 -22.73
N GLN A 404 15.87 5.87 -23.10
CA GLN A 404 16.87 4.94 -22.58
C GLN A 404 17.31 5.35 -21.19
N GLN A 405 17.10 4.45 -20.25
CA GLN A 405 17.30 4.63 -18.83
C GLN A 405 18.24 3.58 -18.23
N ALA A 406 18.78 3.87 -17.05
CA ALA A 406 19.49 2.89 -16.23
C ALA A 406 19.08 3.05 -14.78
N ALA A 407 19.11 1.95 -14.05
CA ALA A 407 18.98 1.97 -12.61
C ALA A 407 20.12 1.18 -11.97
N VAL A 408 20.65 1.72 -10.89
CA VAL A 408 21.83 1.19 -10.18
C VAL A 408 21.54 1.16 -8.69
N VAL A 409 21.83 0.03 -8.05
CA VAL A 409 21.76 -0.12 -6.59
C VAL A 409 23.06 -0.73 -6.08
N THR A 410 23.68 -0.10 -5.09
CA THR A 410 24.87 -0.60 -4.43
C THR A 410 24.56 -0.93 -2.96
N VAL A 411 25.04 -2.08 -2.51
CA VAL A 411 24.83 -2.63 -1.16
C VAL A 411 26.19 -2.86 -0.52
N ASP A 412 26.39 -2.40 0.69
CA ASP A 412 27.50 -2.79 1.54
C ASP A 412 27.29 -4.21 2.07
N ASN A 413 28.21 -5.12 1.79
CA ASN A 413 28.02 -6.55 2.06
C ASN A 413 28.06 -6.88 3.56
N ASP A 414 28.77 -6.13 4.37
CA ASP A 414 28.90 -6.39 5.81
C ASP A 414 27.61 -6.01 6.55
N THR A 415 27.01 -4.89 6.19
CA THR A 415 25.79 -4.38 6.83
C THR A 415 24.52 -4.80 6.12
N GLY A 416 24.61 -5.17 4.84
CA GLY A 416 23.46 -5.43 3.97
C GLY A 416 22.67 -4.18 3.62
N MET A 417 23.19 -2.98 3.94
CA MET A 417 22.49 -1.71 3.71
C MET A 417 22.79 -1.14 2.33
N ILE A 418 21.82 -0.44 1.77
CA ILE A 418 21.97 0.21 0.46
C ILE A 418 22.73 1.51 0.64
N THR A 419 23.88 1.63 -0.05
CA THR A 419 24.78 2.78 0.02
C THR A 419 24.59 3.79 -1.12
N SER A 420 24.05 3.36 -2.25
CA SER A 420 23.60 4.25 -3.33
C SER A 420 22.44 3.67 -4.11
N ILE A 421 21.58 4.53 -4.64
CA ILE A 421 20.48 4.19 -5.50
C ILE A 421 20.26 5.26 -6.57
N VAL A 422 20.45 4.91 -7.82
CA VAL A 422 20.15 5.76 -8.99
C VAL A 422 18.99 5.11 -9.74
N GLY A 423 17.92 5.85 -9.91
CA GLY A 423 16.67 5.35 -10.52
C GLY A 423 16.45 5.78 -11.96
N GLY A 424 17.40 6.51 -12.56
CA GLY A 424 17.29 7.00 -13.94
C GLY A 424 18.37 8.01 -14.30
N ARG A 425 18.30 8.55 -15.51
CA ARG A 425 19.16 9.61 -16.01
C ARG A 425 18.71 10.96 -15.48
N GLY A 426 19.69 11.79 -15.10
CA GLY A 426 19.44 13.12 -14.55
C GLY A 426 18.74 13.07 -13.18
N THR A 427 18.33 14.25 -12.71
CA THR A 427 17.69 14.41 -11.41
C THR A 427 16.22 14.81 -11.49
N SER A 428 15.70 15.00 -12.69
CA SER A 428 14.35 15.52 -12.92
C SER A 428 13.25 14.45 -13.04
N ASP A 429 13.61 13.16 -13.05
CA ASP A 429 12.64 12.07 -13.13
C ASP A 429 12.25 11.58 -11.73
N GLU A 430 10.97 11.74 -11.39
CA GLU A 430 10.43 11.28 -10.11
C GLU A 430 10.30 9.75 -10.00
N PHE A 431 10.32 9.04 -11.15
CA PHE A 431 10.17 7.59 -11.18
C PHE A 431 11.50 6.89 -10.90
N ASN A 432 11.67 6.44 -9.65
CA ASN A 432 12.86 5.70 -9.22
C ASN A 432 12.79 4.22 -9.66
N ARG A 433 13.42 3.91 -10.82
CA ARG A 433 13.43 2.56 -11.39
C ARG A 433 14.17 1.54 -10.53
N GLY A 434 15.01 1.99 -9.60
CA GLY A 434 15.72 1.11 -8.69
C GLY A 434 14.81 0.21 -7.86
N PHE A 435 13.61 0.70 -7.48
CA PHE A 435 12.67 -0.06 -6.64
C PHE A 435 11.22 -0.05 -7.14
N LEU A 436 10.86 0.84 -8.08
CA LEU A 436 9.49 0.91 -8.62
C LEU A 436 9.34 0.11 -9.92
N ALA A 437 10.39 0.11 -10.77
CA ALA A 437 10.34 -0.65 -12.01
C ALA A 437 10.54 -2.14 -11.74
N LYS A 438 9.65 -2.94 -12.28
CA LYS A 438 9.76 -4.39 -12.32
C LYS A 438 10.15 -4.80 -13.74
N ARG A 439 11.32 -5.41 -13.89
CA ARG A 439 11.87 -5.81 -15.18
C ARG A 439 12.33 -7.26 -15.15
N GLN A 440 12.25 -7.94 -16.27
CA GLN A 440 12.73 -9.32 -16.35
C GLN A 440 14.26 -9.36 -16.22
N PRO A 441 14.80 -10.12 -15.24
CA PRO A 441 16.23 -10.16 -14.97
C PRO A 441 17.03 -10.91 -16.04
N GLY A 442 16.36 -11.63 -16.93
CA GLY A 442 17.05 -12.49 -17.88
C GLY A 442 17.98 -13.46 -17.15
N SER A 443 19.11 -13.79 -17.77
CA SER A 443 20.05 -14.76 -17.23
C SER A 443 20.75 -14.36 -15.92
N SER A 444 20.59 -13.12 -15.45
CA SER A 444 21.15 -12.71 -14.15
C SER A 444 20.46 -13.36 -12.95
N ILE A 445 19.27 -13.96 -13.13
CA ILE A 445 18.58 -14.70 -12.08
C ILE A 445 19.19 -16.10 -11.82
N LYS A 446 19.90 -16.68 -12.80
CA LYS A 446 20.41 -18.05 -12.75
C LYS A 446 21.22 -18.39 -11.50
N PRO A 447 22.12 -17.53 -11.03
CA PRO A 447 22.85 -17.77 -9.79
C PRO A 447 21.91 -17.93 -8.59
N LEU A 448 20.88 -17.10 -8.46
CA LEU A 448 20.02 -17.05 -7.29
C LEU A 448 18.95 -18.15 -7.31
N LEU A 449 18.36 -18.40 -8.47
CA LEU A 449 17.20 -19.28 -8.62
C LEU A 449 17.60 -20.73 -8.93
N VAL A 450 18.69 -20.93 -9.64
CA VAL A 450 19.01 -22.24 -10.26
C VAL A 450 20.28 -22.86 -9.69
N TYR A 451 21.46 -22.23 -9.91
CA TYR A 451 22.74 -22.88 -9.61
C TYR A 451 23.06 -22.95 -8.12
N THR A 452 22.91 -21.86 -7.36
CA THR A 452 23.20 -21.89 -5.92
C THR A 452 22.26 -22.83 -5.17
N PRO A 453 20.93 -22.83 -5.43
CA PRO A 453 20.04 -23.85 -4.87
C PRO A 453 20.45 -25.27 -5.23
N ALA A 454 20.88 -25.50 -6.47
CA ALA A 454 21.32 -26.84 -6.88
C ALA A 454 22.61 -27.29 -6.16
N PHE A 455 23.54 -26.36 -5.87
CA PHE A 455 24.68 -26.64 -5.02
C PHE A 455 24.26 -26.90 -3.57
N ASP A 456 23.38 -26.10 -3.03
CA ASP A 456 22.91 -26.22 -1.66
C ASP A 456 22.17 -27.54 -1.40
N LYS A 457 21.45 -28.02 -2.42
CA LYS A 457 20.78 -29.33 -2.41
C LYS A 457 21.70 -30.49 -2.81
N GLY A 458 22.96 -30.25 -3.17
CA GLY A 458 23.93 -31.26 -3.55
C GLY A 458 23.62 -31.95 -4.89
N ILE A 459 22.82 -31.35 -5.76
CA ILE A 459 22.45 -31.88 -7.07
C ILE A 459 23.63 -31.84 -8.03
N ILE A 460 24.37 -30.76 -8.04
CA ILE A 460 25.57 -30.54 -8.86
C ILE A 460 26.70 -29.91 -8.04
N ASN A 461 27.88 -29.91 -8.60
CA ASN A 461 29.04 -29.15 -8.21
C ASN A 461 29.63 -28.40 -9.42
N PRO A 462 30.58 -27.49 -9.25
CA PRO A 462 31.14 -26.69 -10.35
C PRO A 462 31.71 -27.49 -11.52
N SER A 463 32.18 -28.71 -11.28
CA SER A 463 32.75 -29.61 -12.30
C SER A 463 31.76 -30.59 -12.87
N SER A 464 30.52 -30.64 -12.37
CA SER A 464 29.49 -31.50 -12.94
C SER A 464 29.35 -31.26 -14.44
N VAL A 465 29.45 -32.33 -15.20
CA VAL A 465 29.31 -32.28 -16.66
C VAL A 465 27.83 -32.37 -17.01
N LEU A 466 27.35 -31.37 -17.71
CA LEU A 466 25.95 -31.19 -18.09
C LEU A 466 25.86 -31.10 -19.62
N ASN A 467 24.83 -31.70 -20.22
CA ASN A 467 24.68 -31.73 -21.65
C ASN A 467 23.90 -30.52 -22.19
N ASP A 468 24.55 -29.70 -22.99
CA ASP A 468 23.91 -28.64 -23.75
C ASP A 468 23.32 -29.20 -25.04
N GLU A 469 22.02 -29.44 -25.05
CA GLU A 469 21.26 -30.02 -26.16
C GLU A 469 19.88 -29.37 -26.28
N LYS A 470 19.16 -29.67 -27.36
CA LYS A 470 17.78 -29.18 -27.49
C LYS A 470 16.87 -29.80 -26.46
N VAL A 471 16.14 -28.96 -25.77
CA VAL A 471 15.21 -29.33 -24.69
C VAL A 471 13.83 -28.77 -25.02
N TYR A 472 12.80 -29.47 -24.58
CA TYR A 472 11.41 -29.05 -24.71
C TYR A 472 10.78 -28.88 -23.30
N ALA A 473 9.87 -27.93 -23.16
CA ALA A 473 9.18 -27.67 -21.89
C ALA A 473 8.34 -28.89 -21.46
N ASP A 474 7.63 -29.48 -22.43
CA ASP A 474 6.86 -30.70 -22.21
C ASP A 474 7.67 -31.90 -22.69
N ASP A 475 7.83 -32.91 -21.86
CA ASP A 475 8.66 -34.08 -22.11
C ASP A 475 8.31 -34.77 -23.44
N GLY A 476 9.02 -34.39 -24.51
CA GLY A 476 8.89 -34.98 -25.84
C GLY A 476 7.90 -34.29 -26.77
N ASN A 477 7.16 -33.26 -26.35
CA ASN A 477 6.33 -32.50 -27.32
C ASN A 477 7.18 -31.47 -28.09
N THR A 478 7.48 -31.78 -29.33
CA THR A 478 8.33 -30.94 -30.21
C THR A 478 7.72 -29.60 -30.59
N SER A 479 6.44 -29.38 -30.32
CA SER A 479 5.74 -28.11 -30.54
C SER A 479 5.76 -27.18 -29.29
N SER A 480 6.21 -27.67 -28.12
CA SER A 480 6.33 -26.88 -26.92
C SER A 480 7.53 -25.92 -26.96
N PHE A 481 7.53 -24.95 -26.03
CA PHE A 481 8.64 -24.03 -25.85
C PHE A 481 9.98 -24.77 -25.71
N SER A 482 10.98 -24.31 -26.47
CA SER A 482 12.36 -24.81 -26.39
C SER A 482 13.30 -23.63 -26.15
N PRO A 483 14.03 -23.56 -25.05
CA PRO A 483 14.97 -22.49 -24.77
C PRO A 483 16.10 -22.52 -25.83
N LYS A 484 16.46 -21.36 -26.38
CA LYS A 484 17.59 -21.18 -27.26
C LYS A 484 18.76 -20.57 -26.51
N ASN A 485 19.97 -21.02 -26.76
CA ASN A 485 21.16 -20.37 -26.25
C ASN A 485 21.41 -19.04 -26.99
N ALA A 486 22.13 -18.12 -26.37
CA ALA A 486 22.57 -16.88 -27.03
C ALA A 486 23.60 -17.12 -28.16
N TYR A 487 24.30 -18.24 -28.12
CA TYR A 487 25.22 -18.68 -29.16
C TYR A 487 24.56 -19.65 -30.15
N TYR A 488 25.18 -19.83 -31.29
CA TYR A 488 24.66 -20.75 -32.32
C TYR A 488 24.88 -22.23 -31.97
N GLY A 489 23.82 -23.00 -32.02
CA GLY A 489 23.83 -24.45 -31.78
C GLY A 489 23.93 -24.85 -30.33
N TYR A 490 24.49 -26.03 -30.09
CA TYR A 490 24.68 -26.66 -28.79
C TYR A 490 26.13 -27.08 -28.61
N LYS A 491 26.64 -27.08 -27.42
CA LYS A 491 28.03 -27.42 -27.05
C LYS A 491 28.22 -28.88 -26.63
N GLY A 492 27.13 -29.63 -26.47
CA GLY A 492 27.20 -30.98 -25.89
C GLY A 492 27.60 -30.97 -24.43
N ALA A 493 28.41 -31.92 -24.04
CA ALA A 493 28.86 -32.07 -22.66
C ALA A 493 29.84 -30.96 -22.24
N ILE A 494 29.43 -30.11 -21.29
CA ILE A 494 30.23 -29.01 -20.73
C ILE A 494 30.10 -28.98 -19.21
N THR A 495 31.08 -28.39 -18.52
CA THR A 495 31.02 -28.26 -17.06
C THR A 495 29.94 -27.26 -16.64
N ALA A 496 29.40 -27.41 -15.43
CA ALA A 496 28.48 -26.41 -14.85
C ALA A 496 29.12 -25.01 -14.82
N ARG A 497 30.44 -24.93 -14.56
CA ARG A 497 31.23 -23.71 -14.62
C ARG A 497 31.21 -23.05 -15.98
N ASP A 498 31.45 -23.83 -17.06
CA ASP A 498 31.42 -23.29 -18.41
C ASP A 498 30.01 -22.94 -18.84
N ALA A 499 29.03 -23.75 -18.47
CA ALA A 499 27.62 -23.49 -18.71
C ALA A 499 27.17 -22.16 -18.09
N LEU A 500 27.59 -21.83 -16.88
CA LEU A 500 27.31 -20.54 -16.25
C LEU A 500 28.06 -19.40 -16.92
N ALA A 501 29.35 -19.58 -17.22
CA ALA A 501 30.18 -18.55 -17.87
C ALA A 501 29.62 -18.17 -19.24
N MET A 502 29.21 -19.16 -20.06
CA MET A 502 28.55 -18.96 -21.35
C MET A 502 27.08 -18.59 -21.24
N SER A 503 26.51 -18.62 -20.02
CA SER A 503 25.08 -18.35 -19.79
C SER A 503 24.13 -19.33 -20.51
N THR A 504 24.50 -20.62 -20.61
CA THR A 504 23.75 -21.65 -21.33
C THR A 504 22.32 -21.77 -20.81
N ASN A 505 21.34 -21.58 -21.72
CA ASN A 505 19.93 -21.56 -21.34
C ASN A 505 19.35 -22.95 -21.17
N THR A 506 19.71 -23.88 -22.05
CA THR A 506 19.23 -25.26 -22.01
C THR A 506 19.60 -25.98 -20.70
N ILE A 507 20.80 -25.76 -20.23
CA ILE A 507 21.30 -26.32 -18.97
C ILE A 507 20.59 -25.72 -17.78
N ALA A 508 20.47 -24.37 -17.73
CA ALA A 508 19.76 -23.73 -16.63
C ALA A 508 18.29 -24.17 -16.56
N PHE A 509 17.64 -24.34 -17.70
CA PHE A 509 16.27 -24.82 -17.79
C PHE A 509 16.12 -26.26 -17.25
N LYS A 510 16.98 -27.20 -17.70
CA LYS A 510 17.00 -28.57 -17.20
C LYS A 510 17.27 -28.61 -15.70
N LEU A 511 18.27 -27.85 -15.25
CA LEU A 511 18.68 -27.83 -13.87
C LEU A 511 17.58 -27.31 -12.93
N LEU A 512 16.81 -26.29 -13.33
CA LEU A 512 15.66 -25.85 -12.54
C LEU A 512 14.56 -26.92 -12.48
N LYS A 513 14.35 -27.63 -13.59
CA LYS A 513 13.38 -28.73 -13.63
C LYS A 513 13.78 -29.85 -12.65
N ASP A 514 15.07 -30.22 -12.62
CA ASP A 514 15.61 -31.23 -11.72
C ASP A 514 15.58 -30.77 -10.24
N LEU A 515 15.84 -29.49 -10.00
CA LEU A 515 15.74 -28.85 -8.67
C LEU A 515 14.30 -28.79 -8.16
N GLY A 516 13.34 -28.63 -9.06
CA GLY A 516 11.96 -28.25 -8.78
C GLY A 516 11.77 -26.73 -8.73
N ILE A 517 10.78 -26.26 -9.48
CA ILE A 517 10.46 -24.81 -9.58
C ILE A 517 10.20 -24.21 -8.21
N ASP A 518 9.34 -24.84 -7.41
CA ASP A 518 9.00 -24.42 -6.05
C ASP A 518 10.23 -24.28 -5.16
N THR A 519 11.16 -25.24 -5.28
CA THR A 519 12.41 -25.17 -4.51
C THR A 519 13.21 -23.94 -4.87
N GLY A 520 13.40 -23.66 -6.16
CA GLY A 520 14.11 -22.47 -6.62
C GLY A 520 13.44 -21.17 -6.16
N LEU A 521 12.12 -21.04 -6.35
CA LEU A 521 11.35 -19.86 -5.96
C LEU A 521 11.34 -19.63 -4.44
N ASN A 522 11.36 -20.70 -3.64
CA ASN A 522 11.46 -20.57 -2.19
C ASN A 522 12.76 -19.88 -1.76
N TYR A 523 13.90 -20.09 -2.44
CA TYR A 523 15.12 -19.35 -2.14
C TYR A 523 14.96 -17.85 -2.42
N LEU A 524 14.29 -17.45 -3.50
CA LEU A 524 13.98 -16.05 -3.78
C LEU A 524 13.04 -15.47 -2.71
N LYS A 525 12.01 -16.20 -2.33
CA LYS A 525 11.09 -15.82 -1.25
C LYS A 525 11.81 -15.61 0.07
N GLU A 526 12.76 -16.48 0.42
CA GLU A 526 13.58 -16.34 1.63
C GLU A 526 14.47 -15.07 1.61
N MET A 527 14.73 -14.49 0.43
CA MET A 527 15.44 -13.23 0.22
C MET A 527 14.51 -12.04 0.00
N ASN A 528 13.22 -12.16 0.36
CA ASN A 528 12.21 -11.11 0.23
C ASN A 528 12.03 -10.58 -1.21
N PHE A 529 12.07 -11.46 -2.22
CA PHE A 529 11.59 -11.12 -3.55
C PHE A 529 10.07 -11.00 -3.49
N THR A 530 9.58 -9.78 -3.61
CA THR A 530 8.17 -9.42 -3.39
C THR A 530 7.33 -9.42 -4.66
N THR A 531 7.99 -9.60 -5.79
CA THR A 531 7.39 -9.51 -7.13
C THR A 531 6.95 -10.86 -7.70
N LEU A 532 7.17 -11.96 -6.96
CA LEU A 532 6.80 -13.31 -7.39
C LEU A 532 5.29 -13.43 -7.57
N ASP A 533 4.90 -14.15 -8.62
CA ASP A 533 3.51 -14.37 -9.01
C ASP A 533 3.16 -15.87 -8.89
N PRO A 534 1.93 -16.24 -8.53
CA PRO A 534 1.50 -17.64 -8.55
C PRO A 534 1.74 -18.36 -9.88
N ALA A 535 1.68 -17.65 -11.02
CA ALA A 535 1.96 -18.21 -12.34
C ALA A 535 3.44 -18.65 -12.51
N ASP A 536 4.37 -18.03 -11.78
CA ASP A 536 5.80 -18.39 -11.83
C ASP A 536 6.05 -19.83 -11.34
N TYR A 537 5.20 -20.37 -10.46
CA TYR A 537 5.32 -21.71 -9.92
C TYR A 537 5.03 -22.84 -10.94
N SER A 538 4.48 -22.48 -12.10
CA SER A 538 4.22 -23.41 -13.22
C SER A 538 5.02 -23.11 -14.49
N ALA A 539 5.90 -22.10 -14.46
CA ALA A 539 6.59 -21.57 -15.63
C ALA A 539 8.09 -21.89 -15.62
N PRO A 540 8.56 -22.98 -16.28
CA PRO A 540 9.98 -23.31 -16.31
C PRO A 540 10.86 -22.23 -16.97
N SER A 541 10.27 -21.29 -17.70
CA SER A 541 10.95 -20.14 -18.31
C SER A 541 11.59 -19.20 -17.28
N ILE A 542 11.18 -19.26 -16.01
CA ILE A 542 11.79 -18.46 -14.93
C ILE A 542 13.27 -18.80 -14.73
N ALA A 543 13.73 -20.02 -15.11
CA ALA A 543 15.15 -20.37 -15.15
C ALA A 543 15.99 -19.40 -16.01
N LEU A 544 15.35 -18.73 -16.95
CA LEU A 544 15.97 -17.79 -17.89
C LEU A 544 15.61 -16.33 -17.55
N GLY A 545 14.89 -16.12 -16.45
CA GLY A 545 14.44 -14.81 -16.00
C GLY A 545 13.08 -14.37 -16.55
N GLY A 546 12.30 -15.28 -17.12
CA GLY A 546 10.94 -15.00 -17.60
C GLY A 546 9.93 -15.00 -16.46
N LEU A 547 10.17 -14.21 -15.39
CA LEU A 547 9.25 -14.02 -14.29
C LEU A 547 8.07 -13.13 -14.72
N THR A 548 6.88 -13.48 -14.30
CA THR A 548 5.61 -12.83 -14.70
C THR A 548 5.64 -11.31 -14.48
N ASN A 549 5.96 -10.90 -13.27
CA ASN A 549 6.06 -9.48 -12.92
C ASN A 549 7.47 -8.91 -13.09
N GLY A 550 8.49 -9.76 -13.35
CA GLY A 550 9.89 -9.34 -13.27
C GLY A 550 10.36 -9.11 -11.83
N VAL A 551 11.48 -8.40 -11.68
CA VAL A 551 12.11 -8.09 -10.39
C VAL A 551 12.56 -6.63 -10.35
N THR A 552 12.81 -6.09 -9.16
CA THR A 552 13.40 -4.78 -8.97
C THR A 552 14.93 -4.88 -8.91
N VAL A 553 15.63 -3.75 -9.16
CA VAL A 553 17.09 -3.69 -9.06
C VAL A 553 17.53 -3.87 -7.60
N VAL A 554 16.74 -3.38 -6.64
CA VAL A 554 16.96 -3.59 -5.19
C VAL A 554 16.93 -5.07 -4.86
N GLU A 555 15.94 -5.83 -5.32
CA GLU A 555 15.86 -7.29 -5.07
C GLU A 555 17.06 -8.03 -5.63
N MET A 556 17.49 -7.68 -6.84
CA MET A 556 18.68 -8.30 -7.45
C MET A 556 19.95 -7.94 -6.68
N ALA A 557 20.14 -6.68 -6.29
CA ALA A 557 21.31 -6.27 -5.50
C ALA A 557 21.35 -7.02 -4.16
N LYS A 558 20.23 -7.11 -3.46
CA LYS A 558 20.11 -7.83 -2.17
C LYS A 558 20.31 -9.34 -2.34
N GLY A 559 19.79 -9.93 -3.41
CA GLY A 559 20.01 -11.34 -3.74
C GLY A 559 21.49 -11.65 -3.95
N TYR A 560 22.21 -10.83 -4.73
CA TYR A 560 23.65 -11.01 -4.94
C TYR A 560 24.49 -10.69 -3.70
N ALA A 561 24.08 -9.71 -2.88
CA ALA A 561 24.71 -9.45 -1.58
C ALA A 561 24.60 -10.66 -0.63
N THR A 562 23.53 -11.46 -0.74
CA THR A 562 23.40 -12.72 0.00
C THR A 562 24.50 -13.72 -0.36
N LEU A 563 24.87 -13.82 -1.64
CA LEU A 563 25.97 -14.67 -2.08
C LEU A 563 27.31 -14.13 -1.57
N ALA A 564 27.53 -12.82 -1.69
CA ALA A 564 28.73 -12.14 -1.17
C ALA A 564 28.89 -12.36 0.35
N ASN A 565 27.76 -12.36 1.08
CA ASN A 565 27.72 -12.59 2.53
C ASN A 565 27.54 -14.09 2.92
N LYS A 566 28.24 -14.96 2.18
CA LYS A 566 28.34 -16.40 2.51
C LYS A 566 26.98 -17.10 2.67
N GLY A 567 26.01 -16.70 1.84
CA GLY A 567 24.67 -17.26 1.82
C GLY A 567 23.70 -16.72 2.87
N LYS A 568 24.09 -15.67 3.60
CA LYS A 568 23.26 -15.02 4.61
C LYS A 568 22.58 -13.77 4.04
N TYR A 569 21.28 -13.75 4.04
CA TYR A 569 20.49 -12.57 3.70
C TYR A 569 20.40 -11.63 4.90
N ILE A 570 20.68 -10.37 4.68
CA ILE A 570 20.50 -9.30 5.66
C ILE A 570 19.29 -8.47 5.26
N ASP A 571 18.22 -8.54 6.08
CA ASP A 571 16.99 -7.81 5.85
C ASP A 571 17.15 -6.34 6.29
N LYS A 572 17.89 -5.59 5.49
CA LYS A 572 18.14 -4.15 5.66
C LYS A 572 17.89 -3.44 4.34
N ASP A 573 17.44 -2.21 4.43
CA ASP A 573 17.36 -1.27 3.32
C ASP A 573 18.37 -0.11 3.54
N CYS A 574 17.93 1.14 3.43
CA CYS A 574 18.78 2.29 3.68
C CYS A 574 18.51 2.95 5.04
N ILE A 575 17.52 2.52 5.83
CA ILE A 575 17.13 3.22 7.06
C ILE A 575 17.95 2.73 8.26
N ILE A 576 18.68 3.65 8.89
CA ILE A 576 19.39 3.41 10.14
C ILE A 576 18.51 3.70 11.34
N LYS A 577 17.89 4.89 11.37
CA LYS A 577 16.96 5.31 12.41
C LYS A 577 16.00 6.40 11.91
N ILE A 578 14.87 6.51 12.57
CA ILE A 578 13.87 7.55 12.33
C ILE A 578 13.55 8.19 13.66
N GLU A 579 13.64 9.51 13.75
CA GLU A 579 13.39 10.28 14.96
C GLU A 579 12.41 11.41 14.67
N SER A 580 11.46 11.62 15.57
CA SER A 580 10.66 12.83 15.71
C SER A 580 10.63 13.22 17.17
N ASP A 581 9.97 14.34 17.51
CA ASP A 581 9.84 14.79 18.89
C ASP A 581 9.09 13.76 19.76
N GLU A 582 8.18 13.00 19.15
CA GLU A 582 7.32 12.03 19.85
C GLU A 582 7.77 10.58 19.69
N LYS A 583 8.41 10.22 18.55
CA LYS A 583 8.69 8.83 18.18
C LYS A 583 10.18 8.67 17.83
N LYS A 584 10.78 7.57 18.29
CA LYS A 584 12.14 7.18 17.92
C LYS A 584 12.16 5.70 17.57
N TYR A 585 12.64 5.41 16.37
CA TYR A 585 12.80 4.06 15.86
C TYR A 585 14.28 3.83 15.52
N ASP A 586 14.86 2.75 16.02
CA ASP A 586 16.23 2.34 15.75
C ASP A 586 16.25 1.01 15.00
N PHE A 587 16.72 1.04 13.77
CA PHE A 587 16.85 -0.11 12.89
C PHE A 587 18.33 -0.52 12.69
N SER A 588 19.25 -0.06 13.52
CA SER A 588 20.69 -0.36 13.40
C SER A 588 21.02 -1.84 13.59
N LYS A 589 20.21 -2.59 14.36
CA LYS A 589 20.44 -4.01 14.63
C LYS A 589 20.32 -4.85 13.37
N VAL A 590 21.40 -5.58 13.03
CA VAL A 590 21.45 -6.50 11.91
C VAL A 590 20.84 -7.85 12.32
N LYS A 591 19.92 -8.37 11.49
CA LYS A 591 19.42 -9.73 11.58
C LYS A 591 19.81 -10.47 10.31
N GLU A 592 20.68 -11.47 10.46
CA GLU A 592 21.07 -12.35 9.37
C GLU A 592 20.12 -13.55 9.30
N LYS A 593 19.73 -13.92 8.10
CA LYS A 593 18.97 -15.14 7.82
C LYS A 593 19.78 -16.02 6.87
N LYS A 594 20.09 -17.23 7.27
CA LYS A 594 20.74 -18.19 6.38
C LYS A 594 19.75 -18.60 5.28
N VAL A 595 20.10 -18.30 4.03
CA VAL A 595 19.36 -18.70 2.83
C VAL A 595 20.08 -19.85 2.14
N TYR A 596 21.36 -19.67 1.82
CA TYR A 596 22.21 -20.72 1.26
C TYR A 596 23.24 -21.17 2.29
N SER A 597 23.80 -22.35 2.10
CA SER A 597 25.00 -22.74 2.81
C SER A 597 26.22 -21.92 2.35
N ALA A 598 27.19 -21.74 3.24
CA ALA A 598 28.40 -20.96 2.89
C ALA A 598 29.18 -21.60 1.73
N ASP A 599 29.20 -22.92 1.68
CA ASP A 599 29.82 -23.72 0.62
C ASP A 599 29.12 -23.51 -0.72
N ALA A 600 27.79 -23.55 -0.75
CA ALA A 600 27.04 -23.29 -1.99
C ALA A 600 27.23 -21.85 -2.49
N ALA A 601 27.18 -20.87 -1.59
CA ALA A 601 27.45 -19.48 -1.91
C ALA A 601 28.88 -19.28 -2.42
N PHE A 602 29.88 -19.90 -1.80
CA PHE A 602 31.27 -19.82 -2.23
C PHE A 602 31.51 -20.50 -3.58
N MET A 603 30.97 -21.72 -3.78
CA MET A 603 31.04 -22.40 -5.10
C MET A 603 30.41 -21.56 -6.21
N MET A 604 29.33 -20.84 -5.92
CA MET A 604 28.71 -19.91 -6.86
C MET A 604 29.60 -18.69 -7.14
N THR A 605 30.20 -18.12 -6.09
CA THR A 605 31.16 -17.00 -6.21
C THR A 605 32.33 -17.36 -7.12
N ASP A 606 32.99 -18.48 -6.86
CA ASP A 606 34.10 -19.02 -7.64
C ASP A 606 33.72 -19.27 -9.11
N MET A 607 32.50 -19.80 -9.36
CA MET A 607 32.01 -19.96 -10.73
C MET A 607 31.73 -18.61 -11.41
N MET A 608 31.19 -17.64 -10.68
CA MET A 608 30.90 -16.32 -11.23
C MET A 608 32.15 -15.50 -11.53
N GLU A 609 33.28 -15.74 -10.84
CA GLU A 609 34.56 -15.20 -11.25
C GLU A 609 34.93 -15.65 -12.67
N GLY A 610 34.59 -16.90 -13.05
CA GLY A 610 34.78 -17.44 -14.39
C GLY A 610 34.06 -16.67 -15.47
N VAL A 611 32.98 -15.95 -15.17
CA VAL A 611 32.23 -15.09 -16.13
C VAL A 611 33.11 -13.95 -16.65
N PHE A 612 34.05 -13.47 -15.83
CA PHE A 612 34.99 -12.39 -16.18
C PHE A 612 36.33 -12.93 -16.73
N LYS A 613 36.79 -14.07 -16.20
CA LYS A 613 38.16 -14.60 -16.44
C LYS A 613 38.24 -15.51 -17.67
N LYS A 614 37.17 -16.27 -17.96
CA LYS A 614 37.15 -17.19 -19.09
C LYS A 614 36.84 -16.49 -20.41
N THR A 615 37.54 -16.86 -21.48
CA THR A 615 37.33 -16.28 -22.83
C THR A 615 35.90 -16.49 -23.37
N VAL A 616 35.23 -17.52 -22.89
CA VAL A 616 33.82 -17.81 -23.19
C VAL A 616 32.82 -17.10 -22.29
N GLY A 617 33.31 -16.38 -21.28
CA GLY A 617 32.49 -15.69 -20.29
C GLY A 617 31.78 -14.47 -20.87
N THR A 618 30.52 -14.26 -20.49
CA THR A 618 29.68 -13.15 -21.02
C THR A 618 30.14 -11.77 -20.57
N ALA A 619 31.00 -11.67 -19.55
CA ALA A 619 31.68 -10.46 -19.11
C ALA A 619 33.22 -10.56 -19.24
N TYR A 620 33.72 -11.41 -20.17
CA TYR A 620 35.14 -11.53 -20.39
C TYR A 620 35.78 -10.16 -20.69
N GLY A 621 36.89 -9.88 -19.99
CA GLY A 621 37.63 -8.62 -20.12
C GLY A 621 37.05 -7.44 -19.34
N VAL A 622 35.90 -7.56 -18.72
CA VAL A 622 35.40 -6.57 -17.77
C VAL A 622 36.20 -6.75 -16.47
N ALA A 623 37.01 -5.76 -16.11
CA ALA A 623 37.84 -5.78 -14.92
C ALA A 623 37.48 -4.61 -13.98
N VAL A 624 37.51 -4.88 -12.69
CA VAL A 624 37.46 -3.86 -11.63
C VAL A 624 38.86 -3.67 -11.08
N ASP A 625 39.26 -2.42 -11.00
CA ASP A 625 40.60 -2.09 -10.60
C ASP A 625 40.88 -2.55 -9.16
N HIS A 626 41.96 -3.31 -9.00
CA HIS A 626 42.43 -3.79 -7.70
C HIS A 626 41.48 -4.65 -6.88
N GLN A 627 40.39 -5.16 -7.45
CA GLN A 627 39.46 -6.07 -6.74
C GLN A 627 39.28 -7.39 -7.49
N ILE A 628 38.95 -8.44 -6.73
CA ILE A 628 38.42 -9.70 -7.24
C ILE A 628 36.89 -9.60 -7.21
N VAL A 629 36.25 -9.92 -8.33
CA VAL A 629 34.81 -9.78 -8.48
C VAL A 629 34.19 -11.05 -9.02
N ALA A 630 32.96 -11.28 -8.56
CA ALA A 630 32.08 -12.32 -9.03
C ALA A 630 30.77 -11.70 -9.54
N GLY A 631 30.19 -12.21 -10.62
CA GLY A 631 28.95 -11.64 -11.13
C GLY A 631 28.39 -12.33 -12.36
N LYS A 632 27.25 -11.88 -12.79
CA LYS A 632 26.51 -12.47 -13.91
C LYS A 632 25.78 -11.41 -14.73
N THR A 633 25.86 -11.53 -16.06
CA THR A 633 25.10 -10.72 -17.01
C THR A 633 23.68 -11.27 -17.16
N GLY A 634 22.73 -10.39 -17.42
CA GLY A 634 21.36 -10.71 -17.84
C GLY A 634 21.03 -9.98 -19.13
N THR A 635 20.31 -10.63 -20.00
CA THR A 635 19.75 -10.03 -21.21
C THR A 635 18.44 -10.74 -21.50
N THR A 636 17.39 -9.99 -21.76
CA THR A 636 16.11 -10.51 -22.18
C THR A 636 16.03 -10.66 -23.69
N ASN A 637 14.98 -11.32 -24.19
CA ASN A 637 14.76 -11.46 -25.62
C ASN A 637 14.68 -10.07 -26.27
N ASP A 638 15.23 -9.95 -27.46
CA ASP A 638 15.27 -8.72 -28.25
C ASP A 638 16.05 -7.57 -27.57
N ASP A 639 16.94 -7.88 -26.61
CA ASP A 639 17.79 -6.92 -25.89
C ASP A 639 17.01 -5.75 -25.24
N LYS A 640 15.82 -6.03 -24.69
CA LYS A 640 14.95 -5.00 -24.09
C LYS A 640 15.41 -4.60 -22.70
N ASP A 641 15.91 -5.57 -21.94
CA ASP A 641 16.47 -5.38 -20.60
C ASP A 641 17.86 -5.99 -20.55
N VAL A 642 18.83 -5.21 -20.13
CA VAL A 642 20.20 -5.66 -19.95
C VAL A 642 20.62 -5.43 -18.52
N TRP A 643 21.21 -6.46 -17.93
CA TRP A 643 21.60 -6.49 -16.53
C TRP A 643 23.07 -6.83 -16.35
N MET A 644 23.65 -6.25 -15.32
CA MET A 644 24.88 -6.73 -14.75
C MET A 644 24.75 -6.69 -13.22
N CYS A 645 24.84 -7.86 -12.58
CA CYS A 645 24.82 -8.00 -11.14
C CYS A 645 26.09 -8.69 -10.68
N GLY A 646 26.77 -8.12 -9.72
CA GLY A 646 28.02 -8.69 -9.21
C GLY A 646 28.55 -7.96 -8.00
N TYR A 647 29.59 -8.49 -7.39
CA TYR A 647 30.13 -8.05 -6.13
C TYR A 647 31.65 -8.28 -6.00
N SER A 648 32.26 -7.52 -5.13
CA SER A 648 33.53 -7.80 -4.47
C SER A 648 33.25 -8.34 -3.05
N VAL A 649 34.29 -8.51 -2.24
CA VAL A 649 34.10 -8.80 -0.80
C VAL A 649 33.42 -7.66 -0.05
N TYR A 650 33.47 -6.44 -0.55
CA TYR A 650 33.00 -5.24 0.14
C TYR A 650 31.61 -4.82 -0.30
N ASP A 651 31.40 -4.77 -1.59
CA ASP A 651 30.20 -4.16 -2.17
C ASP A 651 29.57 -5.06 -3.23
N THR A 652 28.25 -5.00 -3.29
CA THR A 652 27.43 -5.60 -4.34
C THR A 652 26.74 -4.52 -5.14
N THR A 653 26.81 -4.60 -6.47
CA THR A 653 26.11 -3.68 -7.36
C THR A 653 25.26 -4.44 -8.36
N ALA A 654 24.00 -4.03 -8.50
CA ALA A 654 23.09 -4.43 -9.58
C ALA A 654 22.81 -3.24 -10.49
N VAL A 655 22.94 -3.46 -11.78
CA VAL A 655 22.68 -2.47 -12.85
C VAL A 655 21.64 -3.04 -13.81
N TRP A 656 20.62 -2.25 -14.09
CA TRP A 656 19.69 -2.47 -15.18
C TRP A 656 19.81 -1.33 -16.19
N VAL A 657 19.74 -1.65 -17.48
CA VAL A 657 19.60 -0.69 -18.59
C VAL A 657 18.47 -1.16 -19.49
N GLY A 658 17.61 -0.24 -19.91
CA GLY A 658 16.46 -0.53 -20.76
C GLY A 658 15.77 0.75 -21.25
N ASN A 659 14.85 0.60 -22.18
CA ASN A 659 13.98 1.68 -22.62
C ASN A 659 12.66 1.67 -21.84
N ASP A 660 12.16 2.85 -21.49
CA ASP A 660 10.89 2.96 -20.75
C ASP A 660 9.69 2.46 -21.55
N ASP A 661 9.73 2.62 -22.87
CA ASP A 661 8.71 2.09 -23.79
C ASP A 661 8.89 0.59 -24.12
N ASN A 662 9.84 -0.08 -23.46
CA ASN A 662 10.14 -1.50 -23.63
C ASN A 662 10.57 -1.88 -25.07
N THR A 663 11.16 -0.97 -25.80
CA THR A 663 11.82 -1.24 -27.09
C THR A 663 13.24 -1.79 -26.88
N SER A 664 13.83 -2.37 -27.93
CA SER A 664 15.17 -2.96 -27.89
C SER A 664 16.26 -1.90 -27.75
N LEU A 665 17.32 -2.23 -27.01
CA LEU A 665 18.52 -1.40 -26.86
C LEU A 665 19.43 -1.55 -28.08
N TYR A 666 20.14 -0.48 -28.44
CA TYR A 666 21.16 -0.52 -29.49
C TYR A 666 22.47 -1.17 -29.02
N ASP A 667 22.79 -1.03 -27.75
CA ASP A 667 24.03 -1.54 -27.17
C ASP A 667 23.79 -2.32 -25.87
N PRO A 668 23.81 -3.64 -25.92
CA PRO A 668 23.63 -4.49 -24.75
C PRO A 668 24.88 -4.54 -23.83
N SER A 669 25.95 -3.80 -24.12
CA SER A 669 27.16 -3.75 -23.27
C SER A 669 27.06 -2.71 -22.15
N LEU A 670 26.14 -1.76 -22.22
CA LEU A 670 26.05 -0.59 -21.34
C LEU A 670 25.93 -0.95 -19.85
N ALA A 671 25.14 -1.97 -19.51
CA ALA A 671 25.03 -2.39 -18.10
C ALA A 671 26.38 -2.86 -17.52
N LYS A 672 27.21 -3.55 -18.32
CA LYS A 672 28.56 -3.99 -17.92
C LYS A 672 29.49 -2.81 -17.70
N GLU A 673 29.42 -1.81 -18.59
CA GLU A 673 30.28 -0.63 -18.51
C GLU A 673 29.90 0.24 -17.30
N ILE A 674 28.61 0.50 -17.08
CA ILE A 674 28.13 1.21 -15.88
C ILE A 674 28.55 0.45 -14.63
N TRP A 675 28.32 -0.86 -14.57
CA TRP A 675 28.68 -1.70 -13.44
C TRP A 675 30.17 -1.65 -13.12
N ARG A 676 31.03 -1.76 -14.13
CA ARG A 676 32.49 -1.68 -13.98
C ARG A 676 32.93 -0.36 -13.35
N GLN A 677 32.42 0.77 -13.85
CA GLN A 677 32.75 2.09 -13.34
C GLN A 677 32.21 2.28 -11.90
N VAL A 678 30.99 1.82 -11.60
CA VAL A 678 30.40 1.89 -10.27
C VAL A 678 31.18 1.05 -9.27
N MET A 679 31.56 -0.18 -9.64
CA MET A 679 32.37 -1.04 -8.76
C MET A 679 33.75 -0.46 -8.52
N ASN A 680 34.37 0.21 -9.50
CA ASN A 680 35.62 0.96 -9.30
C ASN A 680 35.44 2.12 -8.30
N ALA A 681 34.33 2.87 -8.43
CA ALA A 681 34.03 3.96 -7.50
C ALA A 681 33.76 3.45 -6.08
N ALA A 682 32.96 2.40 -5.93
CA ALA A 682 32.65 1.78 -4.63
C ALA A 682 33.87 1.15 -3.96
N SER A 683 34.80 0.63 -4.76
CA SER A 683 36.03 -0.02 -4.26
C SER A 683 37.20 0.94 -4.08
N ALA A 684 37.04 2.22 -4.41
CA ALA A 684 38.14 3.19 -4.32
C ALA A 684 38.71 3.29 -2.91
N GLY A 685 40.05 3.11 -2.81
CA GLY A 685 40.75 3.14 -1.52
C GLY A 685 40.59 1.89 -0.65
N LYS A 686 39.82 0.88 -1.07
CA LYS A 686 39.71 -0.38 -0.34
C LYS A 686 40.83 -1.33 -0.71
N GLU A 687 41.40 -2.06 0.28
CA GLU A 687 42.41 -3.05 0.07
C GLU A 687 41.94 -4.18 -0.85
N ARG A 688 42.81 -4.70 -1.70
CA ARG A 688 42.51 -5.89 -2.50
C ARG A 688 42.34 -7.10 -1.60
N LYS A 689 41.18 -7.72 -1.64
CA LYS A 689 40.86 -8.89 -0.84
C LYS A 689 40.21 -9.96 -1.68
N ASP A 690 40.55 -11.23 -1.41
CA ASP A 690 39.89 -12.38 -2.02
C ASP A 690 38.72 -12.86 -1.15
N PHE A 691 37.84 -13.63 -1.74
CA PHE A 691 36.71 -14.23 -1.01
C PHE A 691 37.21 -15.30 -0.04
N ASP A 692 36.67 -15.31 1.18
CA ASP A 692 37.02 -16.29 2.20
C ASP A 692 36.52 -17.69 1.81
N VAL A 693 37.42 -18.65 1.72
CA VAL A 693 37.08 -20.05 1.43
C VAL A 693 36.53 -20.71 2.69
N PRO A 694 35.30 -21.26 2.69
CA PRO A 694 34.79 -21.99 3.83
C PRO A 694 35.61 -23.26 4.12
N ASP A 695 35.76 -23.60 5.40
CA ASP A 695 36.45 -24.84 5.81
C ASP A 695 35.85 -26.14 5.26
N THR A 696 34.57 -26.05 4.85
CA THR A 696 33.82 -27.14 4.23
C THR A 696 34.07 -27.33 2.75
N VAL A 697 34.85 -26.41 2.14
CA VAL A 697 35.19 -26.42 0.72
C VAL A 697 36.64 -26.84 0.53
N GLU A 698 36.92 -27.59 -0.55
CA GLU A 698 38.22 -28.05 -0.94
C GLU A 698 38.46 -27.79 -2.44
N TYR A 699 39.65 -27.25 -2.77
CA TYR A 699 40.09 -27.17 -4.16
C TYR A 699 40.69 -28.50 -4.60
N ARG A 700 40.28 -29.01 -5.74
CA ARG A 700 40.84 -30.20 -6.36
C ARG A 700 41.18 -29.93 -7.82
N ASN A 701 42.32 -30.43 -8.27
CA ASN A 701 42.69 -30.48 -9.66
C ASN A 701 41.94 -31.68 -10.31
N ILE A 702 41.07 -31.37 -11.23
CA ILE A 702 40.40 -32.36 -12.07
C ILE A 702 41.04 -32.28 -13.44
N VAL A 703 41.57 -33.41 -13.87
CA VAL A 703 42.08 -33.58 -15.23
C VAL A 703 40.89 -33.91 -16.13
N SER A 704 40.48 -32.90 -16.89
CA SER A 704 39.46 -33.07 -17.93
C SER A 704 40.13 -32.82 -19.28
N GLY A 705 40.19 -33.86 -20.12
CA GLY A 705 40.64 -33.76 -21.50
C GLY A 705 42.01 -33.12 -21.75
N GLY A 706 42.91 -33.23 -20.78
CA GLY A 706 44.24 -32.63 -20.89
C GLY A 706 44.33 -31.18 -20.42
N SER A 707 43.29 -30.56 -19.95
CA SER A 707 43.31 -29.27 -19.33
C SER A 707 43.21 -29.43 -17.81
N LEU A 708 44.25 -28.95 -17.09
CA LEU A 708 44.20 -28.80 -15.63
C LEU A 708 43.30 -27.62 -15.30
N GLY A 709 42.24 -27.84 -14.56
CA GLY A 709 41.38 -26.81 -14.01
C GLY A 709 41.20 -27.02 -12.53
N ASP A 710 41.51 -26.00 -11.74
CA ASP A 710 41.16 -26.01 -10.31
C ASP A 710 39.64 -25.94 -10.18
N THR A 711 39.08 -26.86 -9.44
CA THR A 711 37.64 -26.86 -9.16
C THR A 711 37.38 -27.00 -7.66
N VAL A 712 36.24 -26.48 -7.24
CA VAL A 712 35.88 -26.36 -5.82
C VAL A 712 34.78 -27.38 -5.49
N TYR A 713 34.94 -28.05 -4.37
CA TYR A 713 33.97 -29.05 -3.90
C TYR A 713 33.58 -28.83 -2.46
N ASN A 714 32.35 -29.15 -2.14
CA ASN A 714 31.92 -29.33 -0.78
C ASN A 714 32.49 -30.66 -0.24
N LYS A 715 33.21 -30.62 0.89
CA LYS A 715 33.82 -31.82 1.51
C LYS A 715 32.81 -32.91 1.84
N LYS A 716 31.57 -32.53 2.23
CA LYS A 716 30.50 -33.51 2.52
C LYS A 716 30.00 -34.21 1.25
N GLN A 717 29.99 -33.52 0.13
CA GLN A 717 29.63 -34.12 -1.16
C GLN A 717 30.71 -35.13 -1.60
N LEU A 718 31.96 -34.87 -1.31
CA LEU A 718 33.05 -35.79 -1.60
C LEU A 718 32.94 -37.07 -0.79
N ASP A 719 32.54 -36.97 0.48
CA ASP A 719 32.35 -38.15 1.35
C ASP A 719 31.15 -39.01 0.95
N MET A 720 30.11 -38.35 0.41
CA MET A 720 28.92 -39.03 -0.08
C MET A 720 29.08 -39.64 -1.47
N SER A 721 30.06 -39.15 -2.24
CA SER A 721 30.28 -39.55 -3.64
C SER A 721 31.48 -40.48 -3.80
N LYS A 722 31.60 -41.51 -2.96
CA LYS A 722 32.68 -42.54 -3.15
C LYS A 722 32.72 -43.14 -4.55
N ASP A 723 31.72 -42.87 -5.37
CA ASP A 723 31.55 -43.55 -6.63
C ASP A 723 31.53 -42.75 -7.88
N SER A 724 31.68 -41.37 -7.90
CA SER A 724 31.33 -40.96 -9.22
C SER A 724 31.86 -39.73 -9.85
N TYR A 725 31.82 -38.60 -9.24
CA TYR A 725 32.00 -37.36 -10.03
C TYR A 725 33.44 -37.07 -10.43
N ASP A 726 34.39 -37.57 -9.67
CA ASP A 726 35.81 -37.27 -9.87
C ASP A 726 36.53 -38.22 -10.84
N ARG A 727 35.90 -39.30 -11.29
CA ARG A 727 36.48 -40.34 -12.08
C ARG A 727 35.92 -40.51 -13.48
N ARG A 728 35.09 -39.55 -13.93
CA ARG A 728 34.41 -39.70 -15.23
C ARG A 728 35.25 -39.18 -16.37
N PRO A 729 35.24 -39.87 -17.50
CA PRO A 729 35.88 -39.41 -18.71
C PRO A 729 35.31 -38.09 -19.21
N ASP A 730 36.13 -37.35 -19.94
CA ASP A 730 35.64 -36.12 -20.64
C ASP A 730 34.43 -36.44 -21.49
N GLY A 731 33.45 -35.52 -21.46
CA GLY A 731 32.25 -35.67 -22.26
C GLY A 731 31.17 -36.58 -21.67
N TYR A 732 31.42 -37.06 -20.43
CA TYR A 732 30.42 -37.88 -19.74
C TYR A 732 29.31 -37.01 -19.12
N ASP A 733 28.13 -37.12 -19.68
CA ASP A 733 26.94 -36.46 -19.13
C ASP A 733 26.28 -37.33 -18.07
N TYR A 734 26.26 -36.85 -16.82
CA TYR A 734 25.65 -37.61 -15.72
C TYR A 734 24.17 -37.86 -15.94
N TYR A 735 23.46 -36.89 -16.51
CA TYR A 735 22.02 -37.01 -16.70
C TYR A 735 21.64 -37.88 -17.90
N SER A 736 22.45 -37.92 -18.91
CA SER A 736 22.21 -38.77 -20.11
C SER A 736 22.55 -40.23 -19.86
N THR A 737 23.40 -40.54 -18.88
CA THR A 737 23.85 -41.93 -18.58
C THR A 737 23.07 -42.60 -17.44
N LEU A 738 22.37 -41.84 -16.64
CA LEU A 738 21.31 -42.43 -15.81
C LEU A 738 20.16 -42.82 -16.74
N ASN A 739 20.06 -44.14 -17.04
CA ASN A 739 18.82 -44.55 -17.66
C ASN A 739 17.64 -44.25 -16.71
N ALA A 740 16.46 -44.04 -17.24
CA ALA A 740 15.27 -43.64 -16.46
C ALA A 740 15.00 -44.56 -15.24
N LYS A 741 15.38 -45.82 -15.30
CA LYS A 741 15.23 -46.78 -14.22
C LYS A 741 16.22 -46.54 -13.07
N GLU A 742 17.47 -46.18 -13.39
CA GLU A 742 18.50 -45.91 -12.36
C GLU A 742 18.25 -44.58 -11.66
N ALA A 743 17.79 -43.54 -12.40
CA ALA A 743 17.34 -42.29 -11.85
C ALA A 743 16.12 -42.48 -10.93
N GLU A 744 15.15 -43.27 -11.36
CA GLU A 744 13.97 -43.61 -10.55
C GLU A 744 14.37 -44.43 -9.28
N LYS A 745 15.29 -45.36 -9.43
CA LYS A 745 15.80 -46.14 -8.29
C LYS A 745 16.54 -45.25 -7.28
N TYR A 746 17.41 -44.37 -7.75
CA TYR A 746 18.14 -43.40 -6.92
C TYR A 746 17.21 -42.44 -6.19
N GLN A 747 16.21 -41.90 -6.88
CA GLN A 747 15.23 -41.01 -6.24
C GLN A 747 14.40 -41.74 -5.18
N LYS A 748 14.01 -42.99 -5.44
CA LYS A 748 13.30 -43.80 -4.45
C LYS A 748 14.17 -44.13 -3.24
N GLU A 749 15.44 -44.49 -3.43
CA GLU A 749 16.37 -44.77 -2.33
C GLU A 749 16.67 -43.51 -1.50
N LYS A 750 16.78 -42.32 -2.16
CA LYS A 750 16.98 -41.06 -1.50
C LYS A 750 15.74 -40.66 -0.69
N ALA A 751 14.57 -40.71 -1.30
CA ALA A 751 13.30 -40.41 -0.63
C ALA A 751 13.09 -41.34 0.59
N GLU A 752 13.44 -42.63 0.47
CA GLU A 752 13.36 -43.60 1.58
C GLU A 752 14.32 -43.23 2.73
N LYS A 753 15.56 -42.80 2.42
CA LYS A 753 16.52 -42.37 3.46
C LYS A 753 16.02 -41.14 4.19
N GLU A 754 15.45 -40.17 3.45
CA GLU A 754 14.87 -38.94 4.01
C GLU A 754 13.65 -39.27 4.88
N ALA A 755 12.77 -40.14 4.40
CA ALA A 755 11.62 -40.64 5.17
C ALA A 755 12.02 -41.37 6.46
N ILE A 756 13.04 -42.22 6.41
CA ILE A 756 13.60 -42.90 7.59
C ILE A 756 14.15 -41.88 8.59
N ALA A 757 14.92 -40.91 8.13
CA ALA A 757 15.50 -39.86 9.00
C ALA A 757 14.41 -38.99 9.64
N ALA A 758 13.40 -38.58 8.86
CA ALA A 758 12.25 -37.86 9.36
C ALA A 758 11.42 -38.68 10.36
N GLY A 759 11.23 -39.98 10.06
CA GLY A 759 10.55 -40.92 10.93
C GLY A 759 11.26 -41.10 12.26
N GLU A 760 12.58 -41.32 12.28
CA GLU A 760 13.36 -41.44 13.53
C GLU A 760 13.29 -40.14 14.36
N LYS A 761 13.39 -39.01 13.71
CA LYS A 761 13.22 -37.71 14.38
C LYS A 761 11.83 -37.62 15.01
N ALA A 762 10.79 -37.90 14.25
CA ALA A 762 9.41 -37.85 14.76
C ALA A 762 9.17 -38.76 15.93
N VAL A 763 9.75 -39.99 15.89
CA VAL A 763 9.71 -40.93 17.02
C VAL A 763 10.43 -40.35 18.24
N THR A 764 11.63 -39.82 18.06
CA THR A 764 12.44 -39.23 19.14
C THR A 764 11.76 -38.02 19.77
N ASP A 765 11.23 -37.16 18.95
CA ASP A 765 10.49 -35.98 19.41
C ASP A 765 9.23 -36.38 20.19
N PHE A 766 8.51 -37.39 19.72
CA PHE A 766 7.34 -37.90 20.42
C PHE A 766 7.70 -38.68 21.71
N GLU A 767 8.78 -39.43 21.75
CA GLU A 767 9.27 -40.11 22.98
C GLU A 767 9.75 -39.07 24.02
N ALA A 768 10.23 -37.92 23.59
CA ALA A 768 10.59 -36.82 24.50
C ALA A 768 9.36 -36.02 24.99
N PHE A 769 8.24 -36.13 24.29
CA PHE A 769 7.02 -35.43 24.67
C PHE A 769 6.45 -35.97 25.99
N GLN A 770 6.15 -35.04 26.91
CA GLN A 770 5.54 -35.33 28.21
C GLN A 770 4.38 -34.36 28.46
N ILE A 771 3.37 -34.85 29.18
CA ILE A 771 2.23 -34.03 29.57
C ILE A 771 2.57 -33.30 30.87
N SER A 772 2.97 -32.03 30.78
CA SER A 772 3.32 -31.20 31.91
C SER A 772 2.33 -30.05 32.13
N THR A 773 1.55 -29.71 31.12
CA THR A 773 0.54 -28.64 31.13
C THR A 773 -0.81 -29.15 30.61
N ILE A 774 -1.88 -28.37 30.79
CA ILE A 774 -3.20 -28.68 30.21
C ILE A 774 -3.12 -28.65 28.68
N ASP A 775 -2.33 -27.74 28.11
CA ASP A 775 -2.14 -27.63 26.66
C ASP A 775 -1.43 -28.87 26.11
N ASP A 776 -0.41 -29.39 26.79
CA ASP A 776 0.20 -30.64 26.41
C ASP A 776 -0.82 -31.81 26.41
N ALA A 777 -1.71 -31.81 27.42
CA ALA A 777 -2.74 -32.84 27.53
C ALA A 777 -3.78 -32.75 26.40
N ASN A 778 -4.17 -31.54 25.99
CA ASN A 778 -5.06 -31.27 24.84
C ASN A 778 -4.43 -31.66 23.51
N ASN A 779 -3.11 -31.49 23.39
CA ASN A 779 -2.37 -31.72 22.14
C ASN A 779 -1.88 -33.19 22.02
N LEU A 780 -2.15 -34.07 22.99
CA LEU A 780 -1.65 -35.47 22.97
C LEU A 780 -2.05 -36.23 21.70
N GLU A 781 -3.32 -36.12 21.30
CA GLU A 781 -3.83 -36.84 20.12
C GLU A 781 -3.23 -36.25 18.83
N ALA A 782 -3.11 -34.91 18.74
CA ALA A 782 -2.53 -34.24 17.60
C ALA A 782 -1.04 -34.63 17.43
N ASN A 783 -0.27 -34.64 18.53
CA ASN A 783 1.14 -35.00 18.49
C ASN A 783 1.34 -36.49 18.12
N TYR A 784 0.48 -37.36 18.62
CA TYR A 784 0.47 -38.78 18.25
C TYR A 784 0.16 -39.00 16.76
N ALA A 785 -0.88 -38.30 16.25
CA ALA A 785 -1.27 -38.38 14.84
C ALA A 785 -0.16 -37.84 13.93
N ASN A 786 0.44 -36.72 14.30
CA ASN A 786 1.53 -36.11 13.53
C ASN A 786 2.75 -37.04 13.44
N ALA A 787 3.21 -37.56 14.56
CA ALA A 787 4.32 -38.52 14.57
C ALA A 787 4.02 -39.78 13.74
N THR A 788 2.79 -40.30 13.85
CA THR A 788 2.34 -41.47 13.07
C THR A 788 2.32 -41.18 11.57
N ASN A 789 1.77 -40.04 11.15
CA ASN A 789 1.69 -39.63 9.74
C ASN A 789 3.08 -39.48 9.11
N ILE A 790 4.05 -38.92 9.83
CA ILE A 790 5.43 -38.80 9.33
C ILE A 790 6.03 -40.22 9.11
N VAL A 791 5.83 -41.13 10.04
CA VAL A 791 6.34 -42.52 9.96
C VAL A 791 5.62 -43.33 8.87
N GLU A 792 4.37 -42.98 8.52
CA GLU A 792 3.63 -43.63 7.43
C GLU A 792 4.32 -43.48 6.07
N ASN A 793 5.14 -42.44 5.87
CA ASN A 793 5.92 -42.24 4.66
C ASN A 793 7.15 -43.16 4.52
N VAL A 794 7.55 -43.87 5.57
CA VAL A 794 8.65 -44.84 5.53
C VAL A 794 8.19 -46.11 4.79
N SER A 795 8.83 -46.41 3.67
CA SER A 795 8.47 -47.55 2.83
C SER A 795 9.05 -48.88 3.36
N THR A 796 10.20 -48.83 4.07
CA THR A 796 10.85 -50.03 4.67
C THR A 796 10.00 -50.58 5.79
N LYS A 797 9.30 -51.68 5.52
CA LYS A 797 8.29 -52.28 6.40
C LYS A 797 8.79 -52.59 7.82
N SER A 798 10.03 -53.08 7.97
CA SER A 798 10.62 -53.37 9.28
C SER A 798 10.85 -52.12 10.11
N THR A 799 11.42 -51.07 9.52
CA THR A 799 11.71 -49.78 10.14
C THR A 799 10.41 -49.06 10.50
N LYS A 800 9.47 -48.96 9.57
CA LYS A 800 8.12 -48.39 9.80
C LYS A 800 7.42 -49.08 10.97
N LYS A 801 7.40 -50.44 10.99
CA LYS A 801 6.77 -51.21 12.08
C LYS A 801 7.43 -50.91 13.43
N GLU A 802 8.75 -50.79 13.47
CA GLU A 802 9.47 -50.49 14.71
C GLU A 802 9.17 -49.07 15.20
N TYR A 803 9.16 -48.11 14.31
CA TYR A 803 8.82 -46.72 14.65
C TYR A 803 7.39 -46.60 15.17
N LEU A 804 6.42 -47.16 14.48
CA LEU A 804 5.03 -47.15 14.92
C LEU A 804 4.86 -47.86 16.28
N ARG A 805 5.59 -48.97 16.51
CA ARG A 805 5.58 -49.67 17.81
C ARG A 805 6.13 -48.76 18.94
N ARG A 806 7.18 -48.01 18.70
CA ARG A 806 7.76 -47.06 19.67
C ARG A 806 6.79 -45.93 19.99
N ILE A 807 6.22 -45.30 18.98
CA ILE A 807 5.22 -44.24 19.14
C ILE A 807 4.01 -44.77 19.92
N GLU A 808 3.46 -45.92 19.53
CA GLU A 808 2.29 -46.52 20.17
C GLU A 808 2.55 -46.88 21.63
N LYS A 809 3.74 -47.39 21.94
CA LYS A 809 4.14 -47.70 23.32
C LYS A 809 4.16 -46.47 24.19
N HIS A 810 4.78 -45.37 23.71
CA HIS A 810 4.85 -44.12 24.43
C HIS A 810 3.47 -43.45 24.57
N TYR A 811 2.68 -43.44 23.49
CA TYR A 811 1.30 -42.95 23.51
C TYR A 811 0.44 -43.67 24.57
N LYS A 812 0.49 -45.00 24.66
CA LYS A 812 -0.27 -45.74 25.69
C LYS A 812 0.13 -45.33 27.11
N ALA A 813 1.41 -45.08 27.35
CA ALA A 813 1.89 -44.60 28.64
C ALA A 813 1.35 -43.18 28.95
N LEU A 814 1.44 -42.28 28.01
CA LEU A 814 0.90 -40.93 28.12
C LEU A 814 -0.62 -40.92 28.25
N LYS A 815 -1.35 -41.73 27.50
CA LYS A 815 -2.82 -41.87 27.57
C LYS A 815 -3.29 -42.38 28.94
N LYS A 816 -2.50 -43.29 29.53
CA LYS A 816 -2.77 -43.77 30.91
C LYS A 816 -2.59 -42.63 31.92
N ALA A 817 -1.53 -41.82 31.76
CA ALA A 817 -1.29 -40.63 32.59
C ALA A 817 -2.38 -39.58 32.40
N TYR A 818 -2.76 -39.29 31.15
CA TYR A 818 -3.87 -38.42 30.78
C TYR A 818 -5.17 -38.83 31.47
N ASN A 819 -5.60 -40.07 31.34
CA ASN A 819 -6.86 -40.54 31.92
C ASN A 819 -6.85 -40.50 33.45
N LYS A 820 -5.68 -40.69 34.09
CA LYS A 820 -5.56 -40.68 35.56
C LYS A 820 -5.53 -39.27 36.15
N THR A 821 -4.92 -38.33 35.50
CA THR A 821 -4.53 -37.07 36.11
C THR A 821 -5.13 -35.84 35.37
N TRP A 822 -5.14 -35.88 34.06
CA TRP A 822 -5.40 -34.65 33.26
C TRP A 822 -6.85 -34.55 32.79
N LYS A 823 -7.53 -35.63 32.47
CA LYS A 823 -8.90 -35.61 31.97
C LYS A 823 -9.87 -34.89 32.89
N ALA A 824 -9.73 -35.09 34.21
CA ALA A 824 -10.57 -34.39 35.18
C ALA A 824 -10.22 -32.90 35.30
N ARG A 825 -8.91 -32.59 35.29
CA ARG A 825 -8.43 -31.20 35.35
C ARG A 825 -8.85 -30.38 34.13
N ILE A 826 -8.79 -30.96 32.94
CA ILE A 826 -9.23 -30.29 31.70
C ILE A 826 -10.71 -29.97 31.77
N LYS A 827 -11.53 -30.93 32.28
CA LYS A 827 -12.96 -30.70 32.42
C LYS A 827 -13.26 -29.57 33.43
N GLU A 828 -12.56 -29.59 34.56
CA GLU A 828 -12.67 -28.55 35.59
C GLU A 828 -12.30 -27.14 35.04
N GLN A 829 -11.20 -27.06 34.28
CA GLN A 829 -10.79 -25.82 33.63
C GLN A 829 -11.77 -25.33 32.56
N GLN A 830 -12.37 -26.25 31.79
CA GLN A 830 -13.40 -25.91 30.83
C GLN A 830 -14.67 -25.35 31.49
N GLU A 831 -15.07 -25.94 32.59
CA GLU A 831 -16.20 -25.48 33.41
C GLU A 831 -15.92 -24.12 34.06
N GLU A 832 -14.68 -23.86 34.51
CA GLU A 832 -14.24 -22.56 35.01
C GLU A 832 -14.23 -21.50 33.92
N ASN A 833 -13.67 -21.82 32.74
CA ASN A 833 -13.62 -20.89 31.59
C ASN A 833 -15.04 -20.54 31.09
N SER A 834 -15.97 -21.51 31.07
CA SER A 834 -17.37 -21.23 30.74
C SER A 834 -18.03 -20.28 31.73
N LYS A 835 -17.83 -20.51 33.02
CA LYS A 835 -18.35 -19.61 34.08
C LYS A 835 -17.75 -18.21 33.98
N GLN A 836 -16.47 -18.10 33.65
CA GLN A 836 -15.82 -16.80 33.46
C GLN A 836 -16.38 -16.09 32.23
N GLN A 837 -16.60 -16.80 31.12
CA GLN A 837 -17.22 -16.21 29.92
C GLN A 837 -18.65 -15.72 30.17
N GLU A 838 -19.44 -16.48 30.95
CA GLU A 838 -20.78 -16.05 31.35
C GLU A 838 -20.75 -14.81 32.27
N ALA A 839 -19.80 -14.76 33.21
CA ALA A 839 -19.61 -13.61 34.07
C ALA A 839 -19.20 -12.34 33.29
N ASP A 840 -18.27 -12.51 32.32
CA ASP A 840 -17.82 -11.40 31.47
C ASP A 840 -18.94 -10.91 30.52
N ALA A 841 -19.79 -11.83 30.05
CA ALA A 841 -20.97 -11.46 29.23
C ALA A 841 -22.00 -10.68 30.07
N MET A 842 -22.26 -11.11 31.30
CA MET A 842 -23.16 -10.38 32.23
C MET A 842 -22.62 -8.99 32.59
N ALA A 843 -21.28 -8.89 32.79
CA ALA A 843 -20.65 -7.60 33.07
C ALA A 843 -20.80 -6.62 31.92
N LYS A 844 -20.56 -7.08 30.68
CA LYS A 844 -20.74 -6.28 29.46
C LYS A 844 -22.20 -5.82 29.27
N THR A 845 -23.16 -6.70 29.54
CA THR A 845 -24.57 -6.36 29.42
C THR A 845 -24.97 -5.28 30.43
N LYS A 846 -24.46 -5.38 31.68
CA LYS A 846 -24.69 -4.38 32.71
C LYS A 846 -24.08 -3.02 32.38
N GLU A 847 -22.87 -3.01 31.82
CA GLU A 847 -22.19 -1.79 31.36
C GLU A 847 -22.94 -1.11 30.20
N SER A 848 -23.45 -1.93 29.25
CA SER A 848 -24.25 -1.44 28.12
C SER A 848 -25.57 -0.80 28.60
N ASN A 849 -26.24 -1.40 29.58
CA ASN A 849 -27.49 -0.88 30.11
C ASN A 849 -27.27 0.45 30.86
N LEU A 850 -26.19 0.55 31.63
CA LEU A 850 -25.84 1.78 32.34
C LEU A 850 -25.52 2.92 31.37
N ALA A 851 -24.83 2.62 30.26
CA ALA A 851 -24.52 3.60 29.22
C ALA A 851 -25.78 4.08 28.47
N ALA A 852 -26.77 3.17 28.28
CA ALA A 852 -28.03 3.51 27.66
C ALA A 852 -28.88 4.42 28.56
N GLU A 853 -28.92 4.11 29.86
CA GLU A 853 -29.61 4.95 30.86
C GLU A 853 -29.01 6.36 30.96
N GLN A 854 -27.68 6.47 30.95
CA GLN A 854 -26.99 7.76 30.95
C GLN A 854 -27.28 8.57 29.67
N SER A 855 -27.30 7.92 28.52
CA SER A 855 -27.62 8.57 27.24
C SER A 855 -29.06 9.09 27.21
N LEU A 856 -30.00 8.35 27.79
CA LEU A 856 -31.40 8.75 27.87
C LEU A 856 -31.58 9.93 28.83
N HIS A 857 -30.88 9.89 29.96
CA HIS A 857 -30.86 11.00 30.91
C HIS A 857 -30.36 12.28 30.23
N ASP A 858 -29.20 12.24 29.60
CA ASP A 858 -28.58 13.40 28.92
C ASP A 858 -29.47 13.96 27.80
N TRP A 859 -30.15 13.08 27.07
CA TRP A 859 -31.07 13.49 26.00
C TRP A 859 -32.30 14.23 26.62
N ARG A 860 -32.91 13.69 27.70
CA ARG A 860 -34.07 14.30 28.35
C ARG A 860 -33.74 15.68 28.91
N ILE A 861 -32.60 15.83 29.55
CA ILE A 861 -32.13 17.11 30.07
C ILE A 861 -31.84 18.13 28.96
N ASN A 862 -31.18 17.68 27.88
CA ASN A 862 -30.90 18.56 26.73
C ASN A 862 -32.18 18.99 26.02
N ASN A 863 -33.14 18.11 25.88
CA ASN A 863 -34.45 18.43 25.30
C ASN A 863 -35.19 19.46 26.13
N MET A 864 -35.22 19.31 27.46
CA MET A 864 -35.81 20.29 28.35
C MET A 864 -35.12 21.65 28.28
N ASN A 865 -33.79 21.68 28.23
CA ASN A 865 -33.02 22.93 28.06
C ASN A 865 -33.30 23.63 26.74
N TRP A 866 -33.56 22.85 25.66
CA TRP A 866 -33.98 23.38 24.38
C TRP A 866 -35.33 24.11 24.48
N TYR A 867 -36.33 23.50 25.15
CA TYR A 867 -37.64 24.13 25.39
C TYR A 867 -37.51 25.41 26.24
N LEU A 868 -36.71 25.38 27.28
CA LEU A 868 -36.45 26.56 28.12
C LEU A 868 -35.84 27.70 27.32
N LYS A 869 -34.90 27.40 26.44
CA LYS A 869 -34.29 28.38 25.54
C LYS A 869 -35.29 28.94 24.55
N LYS A 870 -36.10 28.10 23.91
CA LYS A 870 -37.14 28.53 22.97
C LYS A 870 -38.21 29.39 23.64
N LEU A 871 -38.61 29.06 24.87
CA LEU A 871 -39.51 29.90 25.65
C LEU A 871 -38.88 31.25 26.02
N GLN A 872 -37.57 31.30 26.27
CA GLN A 872 -36.86 32.53 26.59
C GLN A 872 -36.80 33.50 25.41
N GLU A 873 -36.78 32.99 24.20
CA GLU A 873 -36.71 33.75 22.95
C GLU A 873 -38.06 34.38 22.54
N ARG A 874 -39.17 34.02 23.20
CA ARG A 874 -40.50 34.53 22.86
C ARG A 874 -40.72 35.97 23.37
N GLU A 875 -41.16 36.83 22.43
CA GLU A 875 -41.48 38.25 22.71
C GLU A 875 -42.99 38.51 22.93
N TYR A 876 -43.86 37.54 22.54
CA TYR A 876 -45.33 37.67 22.60
C TYR A 876 -45.95 36.40 23.17
N ASN A 877 -47.12 36.55 23.80
CA ASN A 877 -47.88 35.43 24.36
C ASN A 877 -48.87 34.91 23.29
N THR A 878 -48.40 34.30 22.29
CA THR A 878 -49.18 33.74 21.18
C THR A 878 -49.66 32.29 21.44
N GLU A 879 -50.54 31.77 20.61
CA GLU A 879 -50.96 30.37 20.63
C GLU A 879 -49.78 29.41 20.51
N THR A 880 -48.81 29.77 19.68
CA THR A 880 -47.57 29.00 19.52
C THR A 880 -46.72 28.99 20.77
N ALA A 881 -46.67 30.10 21.50
CA ALA A 881 -45.97 30.17 22.80
C ALA A 881 -46.68 29.30 23.87
N GLN A 882 -48.00 29.21 23.87
CA GLN A 882 -48.78 28.34 24.76
C GLN A 882 -48.61 26.87 24.45
N LEU A 883 -48.51 26.50 23.15
CA LEU A 883 -48.17 25.14 22.73
C LEU A 883 -46.80 24.76 23.22
N LEU A 884 -45.82 25.63 23.02
CA LEU A 884 -44.43 25.40 23.47
C LEU A 884 -44.34 25.22 25.01
N ILE A 885 -45.15 25.93 25.78
CA ILE A 885 -45.27 25.76 27.25
C ILE A 885 -45.84 24.36 27.56
N THR A 886 -46.81 23.91 26.79
CA THR A 886 -47.43 22.61 26.99
C THR A 886 -46.43 21.49 26.72
N ASP A 887 -45.69 21.60 25.64
CA ASP A 887 -44.67 20.62 25.27
C ASP A 887 -43.51 20.63 26.25
N ALA A 888 -43.09 21.80 26.70
CA ALA A 888 -42.06 21.91 27.76
C ALA A 888 -42.49 21.27 29.10
N LYS A 889 -43.79 21.37 29.46
CA LYS A 889 -44.32 20.68 30.64
C LYS A 889 -44.33 19.16 30.49
N ASN A 890 -44.68 18.67 29.32
CA ASN A 890 -44.62 17.26 28.97
C ASN A 890 -43.17 16.75 29.00
N CYS A 891 -42.24 17.54 28.44
CA CYS A 891 -40.83 17.21 28.48
C CYS A 891 -40.26 17.20 29.90
N LEU A 892 -40.67 18.15 30.74
CA LEU A 892 -40.28 18.19 32.15
C LEU A 892 -40.80 16.97 32.94
N ALA A 893 -42.01 16.48 32.63
CA ALA A 893 -42.55 15.26 33.27
C ALA A 893 -41.66 14.04 33.03
N ASN A 894 -41.05 13.95 31.85
CA ASN A 894 -40.09 12.89 31.52
C ASN A 894 -38.73 13.02 32.23
N CYS A 895 -38.50 14.14 32.90
CA CYS A 895 -37.30 14.36 33.74
C CYS A 895 -37.59 14.08 35.23
N GLU A 896 -38.79 13.66 35.60
CA GLU A 896 -39.13 13.35 36.97
C GLU A 896 -38.27 12.19 37.52
N GLY A 897 -37.62 12.41 38.66
CA GLY A 897 -36.68 11.48 39.27
C GLY A 897 -35.22 11.81 38.99
N TYR A 898 -34.89 12.77 38.15
CA TYR A 898 -33.54 13.25 37.94
C TYR A 898 -33.18 14.38 38.89
N ASP A 899 -31.91 14.50 39.24
CA ASP A 899 -31.41 15.51 40.17
C ASP A 899 -31.70 16.94 39.67
N GLU A 900 -31.71 17.17 38.37
CA GLU A 900 -31.96 18.45 37.72
C GLU A 900 -33.44 18.86 37.74
N TYR A 901 -34.39 17.95 37.96
CA TYR A 901 -35.83 18.17 37.83
C TYR A 901 -36.32 19.43 38.54
N ASN A 902 -35.97 19.62 39.83
CA ASN A 902 -36.41 20.77 40.58
C ASN A 902 -35.85 22.09 40.05
N SER A 903 -34.63 22.08 39.49
CA SER A 903 -34.01 23.25 38.89
C SER A 903 -34.72 23.59 37.57
N LEU A 904 -34.95 22.59 36.72
CA LEU A 904 -35.65 22.72 35.43
C LEU A 904 -37.10 23.18 35.61
N LYS A 905 -37.81 22.63 36.60
CA LYS A 905 -39.16 23.05 36.98
C LYS A 905 -39.22 24.52 37.33
N LYS A 906 -38.32 24.97 38.21
CA LYS A 906 -38.24 26.38 38.62
C LYS A 906 -37.95 27.30 37.43
N GLN A 907 -37.09 26.90 36.53
CA GLN A 907 -36.79 27.65 35.32
C GLN A 907 -38.01 27.71 34.36
N LEU A 908 -38.72 26.59 34.18
CA LEU A 908 -39.94 26.54 33.39
C LEU A 908 -41.04 27.43 33.97
N ASP A 909 -41.28 27.35 35.27
CA ASP A 909 -42.30 28.18 35.97
C ASP A 909 -41.99 29.67 35.81
N ALA A 910 -40.68 30.05 35.87
CA ALA A 910 -40.26 31.41 35.61
C ALA A 910 -40.55 31.87 34.19
N GLN A 911 -40.27 31.01 33.17
CA GLN A 911 -40.56 31.34 31.76
C GLN A 911 -42.08 31.37 31.48
N VAL A 912 -42.87 30.47 32.07
CA VAL A 912 -44.35 30.50 31.98
C VAL A 912 -44.90 31.79 32.56
N SER A 913 -44.43 32.23 33.74
CA SER A 913 -44.83 33.48 34.34
C SER A 913 -44.46 34.67 33.51
N ARG A 914 -43.23 34.67 32.93
CA ARG A 914 -42.76 35.72 32.04
C ARG A 914 -43.64 35.82 30.76
N ILE A 915 -43.86 34.70 30.06
CA ILE A 915 -44.65 34.66 28.82
C ILE A 915 -46.09 35.09 29.11
N SER A 916 -46.69 34.69 30.23
CA SER A 916 -48.05 35.09 30.62
C SER A 916 -48.18 36.61 30.83
N SER A 917 -47.10 37.33 31.04
CA SER A 917 -47.07 38.78 31.19
C SER A 917 -46.78 39.52 29.88
N LEU A 918 -46.50 38.83 28.77
CA LEU A 918 -46.21 39.39 27.44
C LEU A 918 -47.51 39.81 26.73
N PRO A 919 -47.43 40.77 25.77
CA PRO A 919 -48.56 41.14 24.92
C PRO A 919 -49.08 39.98 24.10
N THR A 920 -50.38 39.87 23.91
CA THR A 920 -51.04 38.83 23.10
C THR A 920 -51.21 39.17 21.62
N GLU A 921 -50.99 40.42 21.26
CA GLU A 921 -51.09 40.88 19.88
C GLU A 921 -49.70 41.28 19.33
N ILE A 922 -49.36 40.74 18.17
CA ILE A 922 -48.15 41.08 17.41
C ILE A 922 -48.41 42.37 16.61
N PRO A 923 -47.62 43.47 16.76
CA PRO A 923 -47.82 44.69 16.00
C PRO A 923 -47.69 44.48 14.52
N HIS A 924 -48.54 45.08 13.72
CA HIS A 924 -48.55 45.00 12.24
C HIS A 924 -47.14 45.27 11.67
N GLY A 925 -46.45 44.31 11.08
CA GLY A 925 -45.13 44.41 10.47
C GLY A 925 -43.99 43.62 11.13
N LYS A 926 -44.23 42.96 12.26
CA LYS A 926 -43.30 41.96 12.81
C LYS A 926 -43.88 40.53 12.62
N SER A 927 -43.13 39.61 12.10
CA SER A 927 -43.47 38.17 12.13
C SER A 927 -42.77 37.55 13.32
N GLU A 928 -43.44 36.62 14.02
CA GLU A 928 -42.74 35.68 14.89
C GLU A 928 -41.72 34.91 14.01
N ASN A 929 -40.50 34.81 14.44
CA ASN A 929 -39.51 33.96 13.77
C ASN A 929 -39.92 32.50 14.02
N ASP A 930 -40.75 31.98 13.15
CA ASP A 930 -41.10 30.57 13.10
C ASP A 930 -39.92 29.78 12.45
N ALA A 931 -38.93 29.50 13.26
CA ALA A 931 -38.09 28.36 13.02
C ALA A 931 -38.66 27.18 13.84
N ASP A 932 -39.65 26.55 13.26
CA ASP A 932 -40.23 25.32 13.79
C ASP A 932 -39.26 24.16 13.59
N GLU A 933 -38.24 24.06 14.46
CA GLU A 933 -37.42 22.87 14.62
C GLU A 933 -37.81 22.23 15.97
N THR A 934 -38.70 21.27 15.93
CA THR A 934 -38.88 20.33 17.05
C THR A 934 -37.58 19.52 17.22
N PRO A 935 -37.19 19.20 18.47
CA PRO A 935 -36.05 18.33 18.72
C PRO A 935 -36.26 17.01 17.97
N ASP A 936 -35.27 16.55 17.24
CA ASP A 936 -35.32 15.32 16.46
C ASP A 936 -35.55 14.10 17.37
N SER A 937 -36.80 13.69 17.47
CA SER A 937 -37.24 12.52 18.24
C SER A 937 -36.85 11.20 17.61
N SER A 938 -36.23 11.23 16.41
CA SER A 938 -35.90 10.01 15.66
C SER A 938 -34.61 9.30 16.08
N LYS A 939 -33.93 9.78 17.13
CA LYS A 939 -32.61 9.28 17.52
C LYS A 939 -32.58 8.24 18.64
N TYR A 940 -33.68 8.00 19.32
CA TYR A 940 -33.71 7.02 20.42
C TYR A 940 -34.98 6.15 20.39
N PRO A 941 -34.92 4.91 20.89
CA PRO A 941 -36.06 3.98 20.84
C PRO A 941 -37.19 4.43 21.80
N ASP A 942 -38.44 4.14 21.37
CA ASP A 942 -39.68 4.34 22.14
C ASP A 942 -39.59 3.69 23.50
N ASP A 943 -40.14 4.40 24.52
CA ASP A 943 -40.20 3.98 25.95
C ASP A 943 -40.99 2.66 26.21
N THR A 944 -41.47 1.99 25.15
CA THR A 944 -42.31 0.78 25.26
C THR A 944 -41.56 -0.55 25.16
N ASP A 945 -40.22 -0.54 24.84
CA ASP A 945 -39.49 -1.80 24.59
C ASP A 945 -38.52 -2.22 25.75
N ILE A 946 -38.53 -1.54 26.91
CA ILE A 946 -37.61 -1.89 28.03
C ILE A 946 -38.27 -2.75 29.12
N SER A 947 -39.53 -3.15 28.95
CA SER A 947 -40.17 -4.04 29.91
C SER A 947 -40.71 -5.29 29.21
N GLN A 948 -39.88 -6.28 29.06
CA GLN A 948 -40.15 -7.73 29.03
C GLN A 948 -39.09 -8.49 28.23
N ASP A 949 -38.02 -8.90 28.94
CA ASP A 949 -37.43 -10.22 28.69
C ASP A 949 -36.64 -10.66 29.95
N THR A 950 -37.38 -11.08 30.92
CA THR A 950 -36.90 -11.99 31.96
C THR A 950 -37.45 -13.37 31.66
N SER A 951 -36.86 -14.08 30.73
CA SER A 951 -37.04 -15.49 30.56
C SER A 951 -35.73 -16.23 30.78
N ASP A 952 -35.72 -16.96 31.86
CA ASP A 952 -34.78 -17.97 32.31
C ASP A 952 -34.28 -18.91 31.21
N PRO A 953 -32.97 -19.03 30.92
CA PRO A 953 -32.46 -20.00 29.97
C PRO A 953 -32.12 -21.32 30.69
N SER A 954 -33.14 -21.98 31.23
CA SER A 954 -33.02 -23.40 31.64
C SER A 954 -34.20 -24.18 31.03
N GLN A 955 -34.08 -24.57 29.79
CA GLN A 955 -34.70 -25.74 29.17
C GLN A 955 -34.51 -25.71 27.64
N ASN A 956 -33.55 -26.45 27.16
CA ASN A 956 -33.74 -27.35 26.03
C ASN A 956 -32.45 -28.15 25.79
N ASP A 957 -32.40 -29.27 26.50
CA ASP A 957 -31.68 -30.43 26.06
C ASP A 957 -32.61 -31.24 25.17
N SER A 958 -31.97 -31.95 24.25
CA SER A 958 -32.41 -33.15 23.57
C SER A 958 -32.77 -33.07 22.08
N ASN A 959 -32.08 -33.98 21.43
CA ASN A 959 -32.38 -34.64 20.13
C ASN A 959 -31.91 -33.86 18.86
N THR A 960 -31.11 -34.45 17.99
CA THR A 960 -31.05 -35.84 17.52
C THR A 960 -29.76 -36.09 16.76
N GLU A 961 -29.19 -37.25 17.02
CA GLU A 961 -28.35 -38.01 16.07
C GLU A 961 -29.05 -38.20 14.71
N LYS A 962 -28.24 -38.23 13.66
CA LYS A 962 -28.09 -39.28 12.65
C LYS A 962 -27.62 -38.72 11.32
N GLU A 963 -26.50 -39.24 10.93
CA GLU A 963 -26.19 -40.22 9.86
C GLU A 963 -25.91 -39.61 8.48
N ASP A 964 -24.77 -40.07 8.06
CA ASP A 964 -24.36 -40.64 6.76
C ASP A 964 -23.82 -39.73 5.66
N GLN A 965 -22.64 -39.93 5.39
CA GLN A 965 -21.74 -40.33 4.29
C GLN A 965 -20.50 -39.49 4.21
#